data_0d72b1f3237bb068b11fb5c9843e9857
#
_entry.id   0d72b1f3237bb068b11fb5c9843e9857
#
_cell.length_a   1.000
_cell.length_b   1.000
_cell.length_c   1.000
_cell.angle_alpha   90.00
_cell.angle_beta   90.00
_cell.angle_gamma   90.00
#
_symmetry.space_group_name_H-M   'P 1'
#
loop_
_entity.id
_entity.type
_entity.pdbx_description
1 polymer ?
#
loop_
_entity_poly.entity_id
_entity_poly.type
_entity_poly.pdbx_seq_one_letter_code
_entity_poly.pdbx_strand_id
1 'polypeptide(L)'
;MIELRISLAVCVICVFPPALGAQAPAAAGDWPAYGGGPGGARYSTLDQITRANVSQLRLAWVIRTGDYLRDRGRFEANPLVVDGTLYVATPLGTVLALDPARGTERWRFDAHLNIDGDYGDFANRGVAVWLDSRREAGVCRRRVFVGTVDARLISLDAATGRPCADFGTAGTIDLSAGLRHAPAYHWEYGVTSPPTVIGDLVVVGAAVSDNQRTNAPDGVVRAFDARSGALRWSWDPIPRRAGDSAYATWQGPTAHETGAANVWSVMSVDPSLDLVFVPTGSASPDFYGGERQGANRYANSVVALRGATGKLVWQFQVVHHDLWDYDVPAQPGLFTLHQGNRAIPAVAVATKMGHLFILDRRTGAPLLPVEERAVPASDVPGETAWPTQPFPAPPFRLAPESLMPDQAFGLTDSARAQCRARIEALRYEGVFTPPSLRGTIIFPSNLGGLNWSGVSIDERRGLIVAPSNRFAHVVTLIPRDSLAAARRAHPGVEISDQRGTPYGMMRDVLFENRVPCTPPPWGTLAAVDLKGDSVRWQVPLGALPGMPPGSPSVGGAIVTAGGLAFIAGTFDQQLRAFDIETGTELWHAALPAGAHALPTTYLAGGHQYVVIAAGGHDRLGTTMGDYLLAYTLPGPGAPTPDTAQGSFAGTYRGELRVGGARIGLTLTLTAAGNSLTGSIGPIDSVQVTGAVTVTRTEGQLGIQFPFFYPQRQCQGVISASTRLWNSGTLLEGDVDVTGSCGPPDRAAPGALALWRQQ
;
A
#
# COMPACT_ATOMS: atom_id res chain seq x y z
N MET A 1 1.13 -74.25 41.58
CA MET A 1 0.79 -73.72 40.25
C MET A 1 0.56 -72.23 40.42
N ILE A 2 1.58 -71.48 40.01
CA ILE A 2 1.57 -69.98 40.08
C ILE A 2 1.30 -69.47 38.63
N GLU A 3 0.15 -68.84 38.42
CA GLU A 3 -0.18 -68.20 37.14
C GLU A 3 0.50 -66.83 37.02
N LEU A 4 1.34 -66.70 36.04
CA LEU A 4 2.03 -65.44 35.68
C LEU A 4 1.15 -64.68 34.69
N ARG A 5 0.55 -63.59 35.13
CA ARG A 5 -0.19 -62.64 34.23
C ARG A 5 0.80 -61.65 33.65
N ILE A 6 1.03 -61.72 32.32
CA ILE A 6 1.82 -60.76 31.57
C ILE A 6 0.83 -59.64 31.12
N SER A 7 1.00 -58.44 31.68
CA SER A 7 0.29 -57.21 31.18
C SER A 7 1.09 -56.63 30.03
N LEU A 8 0.53 -56.64 28.83
CA LEU A 8 1.07 -55.94 27.66
C LEU A 8 0.72 -54.46 27.80
N ALA A 9 1.70 -53.59 28.05
CA ALA A 9 1.53 -52.13 27.97
C ALA A 9 1.68 -51.70 26.49
N VAL A 10 0.56 -51.28 25.89
CA VAL A 10 0.56 -50.67 24.55
C VAL A 10 1.05 -49.21 24.69
N CYS A 11 2.26 -48.96 24.25
CA CYS A 11 2.81 -47.61 24.17
C CYS A 11 2.21 -46.89 22.93
N VAL A 12 1.25 -46.04 23.13
CA VAL A 12 0.71 -45.17 22.06
C VAL A 12 1.77 -44.12 21.77
N ILE A 13 2.50 -44.28 20.68
CA ILE A 13 3.42 -43.26 20.17
C ILE A 13 2.54 -42.14 19.59
N CYS A 14 2.35 -41.04 20.37
CA CYS A 14 1.82 -39.80 19.84
C CYS A 14 2.83 -39.22 18.85
N VAL A 15 2.60 -39.43 17.56
CA VAL A 15 3.31 -38.73 16.50
C VAL A 15 2.80 -37.28 16.52
N PHE A 16 3.48 -36.37 17.20
CA PHE A 16 3.25 -34.94 17.03
C PHE A 16 3.71 -34.56 15.60
N PRO A 17 2.90 -33.83 14.84
CA PRO A 17 3.38 -33.29 13.59
C PRO A 17 4.58 -32.35 13.88
N PRO A 18 5.61 -32.33 13.01
CA PRO A 18 6.73 -31.42 13.21
C PRO A 18 6.22 -29.98 13.33
N ALA A 19 6.58 -29.31 14.43
CA ALA A 19 6.33 -27.89 14.59
C ALA A 19 6.93 -27.17 13.39
N LEU A 20 6.12 -26.32 12.71
CA LEU A 20 6.62 -25.41 11.69
C LEU A 20 7.81 -24.66 12.29
N GLY A 21 8.98 -24.72 11.63
CA GLY A 21 10.19 -24.10 12.12
C GLY A 21 9.93 -22.62 12.40
N ALA A 22 9.99 -22.23 13.67
CA ALA A 22 9.84 -20.83 14.04
C ALA A 22 10.97 -20.04 13.37
N GLN A 23 10.65 -18.95 12.67
CA GLN A 23 11.66 -18.01 12.19
C GLN A 23 12.45 -17.48 13.40
N ALA A 24 13.76 -17.27 13.21
CA ALA A 24 14.57 -16.65 14.26
C ALA A 24 13.94 -15.30 14.66
N PRO A 25 13.86 -15.00 15.97
CA PRO A 25 13.34 -13.72 16.42
C PRO A 25 14.16 -12.59 15.76
N ALA A 26 13.47 -11.54 15.32
CA ALA A 26 14.11 -10.35 14.78
C ALA A 26 15.04 -9.73 15.83
N ALA A 27 16.14 -9.11 15.39
CA ALA A 27 17.01 -8.37 16.27
C ALA A 27 16.24 -7.21 16.93
N ALA A 28 16.63 -6.89 18.17
CA ALA A 28 16.01 -5.75 18.86
C ALA A 28 16.24 -4.47 18.03
N GLY A 29 15.15 -3.81 17.65
CA GLY A 29 15.18 -2.61 16.82
C GLY A 29 15.04 -2.83 15.31
N ASP A 30 14.85 -4.07 14.86
CA ASP A 30 14.48 -4.38 13.47
C ASP A 30 13.01 -4.05 13.17
N TRP A 31 12.71 -3.98 11.86
CA TRP A 31 11.34 -3.89 11.29
C TRP A 31 11.17 -5.01 10.26
N PRO A 32 10.97 -6.27 10.72
CA PRO A 32 11.22 -7.46 9.91
C PRO A 32 10.12 -7.84 8.92
N ALA A 33 8.93 -7.24 9.04
CA ALA A 33 7.81 -7.50 8.16
C ALA A 33 6.99 -6.23 7.94
N TYR A 34 6.12 -6.22 6.94
CA TYR A 34 5.18 -5.13 6.73
C TYR A 34 4.37 -4.88 8.02
N GLY A 35 4.32 -3.62 8.45
CA GLY A 35 3.65 -3.25 9.70
C GLY A 35 4.44 -3.63 10.98
N GLY A 36 5.74 -3.83 10.90
CA GLY A 36 6.65 -4.01 12.04
C GLY A 36 6.82 -5.45 12.51
N GLY A 37 5.91 -6.33 12.12
CA GLY A 37 5.93 -7.74 12.47
C GLY A 37 4.87 -8.52 11.72
N PRO A 38 4.89 -9.86 11.79
CA PRO A 38 3.99 -10.72 11.01
C PRO A 38 2.51 -10.51 11.34
N GLY A 39 2.20 -9.98 12.53
CA GLY A 39 0.83 -9.66 12.96
C GLY A 39 0.33 -8.29 12.53
N GLY A 40 1.16 -7.42 11.94
CA GLY A 40 0.72 -6.15 11.36
C GLY A 40 0.18 -5.12 12.36
N ALA A 41 0.60 -5.14 13.62
CA ALA A 41 0.16 -4.18 14.64
C ALA A 41 0.67 -2.75 14.42
N ARG A 42 1.69 -2.57 13.58
CA ARG A 42 2.32 -1.27 13.27
C ARG A 42 2.83 -0.55 14.52
N TYR A 43 3.34 -1.34 15.44
CA TYR A 43 3.88 -0.89 16.71
C TYR A 43 5.38 -1.17 16.80
N SER A 44 6.12 -0.18 17.34
CA SER A 44 7.53 -0.33 17.68
C SER A 44 7.75 -0.19 19.18
N THR A 45 8.57 -1.05 19.74
CA THR A 45 9.03 -0.96 21.14
C THR A 45 10.09 0.12 21.35
N LEU A 46 10.55 0.77 20.29
CA LEU A 46 11.55 1.85 20.35
C LEU A 46 11.00 3.11 21.00
N ASP A 47 11.81 3.74 21.85
CA ASP A 47 11.43 4.87 22.67
C ASP A 47 12.54 5.94 22.77
N GLN A 48 13.57 5.92 21.91
CA GLN A 48 14.56 7.01 21.88
C GLN A 48 13.90 8.31 21.40
N ILE A 49 12.99 8.22 20.41
CA ILE A 49 12.19 9.35 19.94
C ILE A 49 10.91 9.38 20.77
N THR A 50 10.72 10.44 21.54
CA THR A 50 9.65 10.60 22.51
C THR A 50 8.88 11.89 22.27
N ARG A 51 7.77 12.07 22.98
CA ARG A 51 7.01 13.33 23.00
C ARG A 51 7.87 14.54 23.38
N ALA A 52 8.86 14.37 24.25
CA ALA A 52 9.70 15.45 24.76
C ALA A 52 10.79 15.90 23.76
N ASN A 53 11.21 15.04 22.84
CA ASN A 53 12.34 15.33 21.95
C ASN A 53 12.03 15.23 20.45
N VAL A 54 10.82 14.82 20.06
CA VAL A 54 10.43 14.67 18.66
C VAL A 54 10.58 15.96 17.85
N SER A 55 10.42 17.11 18.47
CA SER A 55 10.66 18.42 17.84
C SER A 55 12.10 18.63 17.35
N GLN A 56 13.05 17.81 17.83
CA GLN A 56 14.45 17.84 17.41
C GLN A 56 14.76 16.90 16.25
N LEU A 57 13.78 16.13 15.75
CA LEU A 57 13.96 15.26 14.58
C LEU A 57 14.39 16.07 13.38
N ARG A 58 15.38 15.54 12.66
CA ARG A 58 15.95 16.14 11.47
C ARG A 58 16.25 15.09 10.42
N LEU A 59 16.34 15.52 9.17
CA LEU A 59 16.72 14.66 8.05
C LEU A 59 18.13 14.10 8.30
N ALA A 60 18.23 12.76 8.29
CA ALA A 60 19.48 12.03 8.41
C ALA A 60 20.10 11.76 7.04
N TRP A 61 19.27 11.26 6.12
CA TRP A 61 19.64 10.99 4.73
C TRP A 61 18.42 10.98 3.83
N VAL A 62 18.65 11.22 2.55
CA VAL A 62 17.67 11.08 1.47
C VAL A 62 18.33 10.36 0.29
N ILE A 63 17.57 9.52 -0.40
CA ILE A 63 17.98 8.91 -1.67
C ILE A 63 16.87 9.01 -2.70
N ARG A 64 17.26 8.96 -3.98
CA ARG A 64 16.38 8.68 -5.12
C ARG A 64 16.53 7.22 -5.49
N THR A 65 15.40 6.52 -5.64
CA THR A 65 15.43 5.11 -6.09
C THR A 65 15.77 5.01 -7.58
N GLY A 66 15.47 6.05 -8.35
CA GLY A 66 15.64 6.13 -9.78
C GLY A 66 14.52 5.50 -10.59
N ASP A 67 13.49 5.00 -9.93
CA ASP A 67 12.29 4.47 -10.56
C ASP A 67 11.20 5.54 -10.55
N TYR A 68 11.40 6.55 -11.37
CA TYR A 68 10.52 7.70 -11.48
C TYR A 68 9.70 7.66 -12.77
N LEU A 69 8.38 7.63 -12.61
CA LEU A 69 7.41 7.85 -13.68
C LEU A 69 6.60 9.09 -13.34
N ARG A 70 6.53 10.06 -14.26
CA ARG A 70 5.91 11.37 -14.00
C ARG A 70 4.40 11.28 -13.86
N ASP A 71 3.76 10.40 -14.60
CA ASP A 71 2.33 10.33 -14.84
C ASP A 71 1.65 9.07 -14.32
N ARG A 72 2.42 8.15 -13.72
CA ARG A 72 1.89 6.90 -13.19
C ARG A 72 2.78 6.31 -12.11
N GLY A 73 2.16 5.47 -11.29
CA GLY A 73 2.84 4.76 -10.20
C GLY A 73 2.47 5.30 -8.82
N ARG A 74 2.61 4.42 -7.84
CA ARG A 74 2.30 4.67 -6.43
C ARG A 74 3.40 4.05 -5.58
N PHE A 75 4.21 4.89 -4.97
CA PHE A 75 5.28 4.41 -4.09
C PHE A 75 4.75 4.23 -2.67
N GLU A 76 4.07 3.12 -2.43
CA GLU A 76 3.37 2.79 -1.18
C GLU A 76 4.19 1.84 -0.28
N ALA A 77 5.46 1.62 -0.59
CA ALA A 77 6.28 0.61 0.08
C ALA A 77 6.55 0.93 1.55
N ASN A 78 6.41 -0.08 2.40
CA ASN A 78 6.90 -0.09 3.76
C ASN A 78 8.31 -0.72 3.76
N PRO A 79 9.39 0.05 3.98
CA PRO A 79 10.73 -0.49 4.04
C PRO A 79 10.88 -1.46 5.22
N LEU A 80 11.58 -2.58 5.01
CA LEU A 80 11.92 -3.53 6.06
C LEU A 80 13.36 -3.32 6.51
N VAL A 81 13.63 -3.51 7.80
CA VAL A 81 15.00 -3.60 8.31
C VAL A 81 15.19 -4.95 8.97
N VAL A 82 16.15 -5.71 8.45
CA VAL A 82 16.46 -7.06 8.93
C VAL A 82 17.97 -7.25 8.96
N ASP A 83 18.50 -7.62 10.13
CA ASP A 83 19.93 -7.84 10.35
C ASP A 83 20.79 -6.69 9.78
N GLY A 84 20.43 -5.44 10.10
CA GLY A 84 21.19 -4.27 9.70
C GLY A 84 21.19 -3.97 8.20
N THR A 85 20.21 -4.45 7.44
CA THR A 85 19.98 -4.11 6.03
C THR A 85 18.54 -3.60 5.84
N LEU A 86 18.39 -2.45 5.20
CA LEU A 86 17.10 -1.92 4.81
C LEU A 86 16.76 -2.40 3.40
N TYR A 87 15.59 -3.02 3.25
CA TYR A 87 15.05 -3.49 1.98
C TYR A 87 13.81 -2.69 1.60
N VAL A 88 13.73 -2.25 0.37
CA VAL A 88 12.56 -1.56 -0.19
C VAL A 88 12.32 -1.97 -1.63
N ALA A 89 11.05 -2.14 -2.02
CA ALA A 89 10.66 -2.33 -3.42
C ALA A 89 9.99 -1.08 -3.96
N THR A 90 10.23 -0.77 -5.24
CA THR A 90 9.61 0.35 -5.95
C THR A 90 8.39 -0.10 -6.74
N PRO A 91 7.55 0.82 -7.23
CA PRO A 91 6.44 0.49 -8.13
C PRO A 91 6.87 -0.27 -9.39
N LEU A 92 8.10 -0.05 -9.88
CA LEU A 92 8.67 -0.74 -11.04
C LEU A 92 9.24 -2.12 -10.71
N GLY A 93 9.07 -2.61 -9.48
CA GLY A 93 9.56 -3.91 -9.05
C GLY A 93 11.08 -3.94 -8.81
N THR A 94 11.76 -2.81 -8.83
CA THR A 94 13.14 -2.73 -8.36
C THR A 94 13.20 -2.97 -6.87
N VAL A 95 14.10 -3.85 -6.43
CA VAL A 95 14.39 -4.06 -5.01
C VAL A 95 15.76 -3.47 -4.67
N LEU A 96 15.80 -2.64 -3.64
CA LEU A 96 17.01 -2.02 -3.12
C LEU A 96 17.36 -2.60 -1.75
N ALA A 97 18.64 -2.90 -1.53
CA ALA A 97 19.18 -3.12 -0.20
C ALA A 97 20.12 -1.96 0.15
N LEU A 98 19.88 -1.34 1.28
CA LEU A 98 20.55 -0.12 1.70
C LEU A 98 21.21 -0.31 3.08
N ASP A 99 22.25 0.48 3.34
CA ASP A 99 22.73 0.71 4.70
C ASP A 99 21.69 1.56 5.45
N PRO A 100 21.10 1.07 6.55
CA PRO A 100 20.00 1.77 7.22
C PRO A 100 20.44 3.08 7.91
N ALA A 101 21.71 3.21 8.27
CA ALA A 101 22.23 4.42 8.94
C ALA A 101 22.59 5.55 7.95
N ARG A 102 22.91 5.19 6.69
CA ARG A 102 23.44 6.14 5.69
C ARG A 102 22.62 6.25 4.42
N GLY A 103 21.70 5.31 4.15
CA GLY A 103 20.95 5.23 2.89
C GLY A 103 21.80 4.78 1.70
N THR A 104 23.07 4.38 1.89
CA THR A 104 23.92 3.95 0.78
C THR A 104 23.50 2.60 0.25
N GLU A 105 23.46 2.47 -1.09
CA GLU A 105 23.06 1.25 -1.76
C GLU A 105 24.12 0.14 -1.58
N ARG A 106 23.69 -1.03 -1.11
CA ARG A 106 24.51 -2.25 -1.03
C ARG A 106 24.37 -3.07 -2.30
N TRP A 107 23.15 -3.23 -2.77
CA TRP A 107 22.82 -3.86 -4.04
C TRP A 107 21.44 -3.42 -4.55
N ARG A 108 21.20 -3.68 -5.80
CA ARG A 108 19.95 -3.41 -6.51
C ARG A 108 19.61 -4.60 -7.40
N PHE A 109 18.34 -4.94 -7.45
CA PHE A 109 17.76 -5.87 -8.41
C PHE A 109 16.69 -5.14 -9.22
N ASP A 110 16.72 -5.28 -10.54
CA ASP A 110 15.71 -4.76 -11.45
C ASP A 110 14.84 -5.92 -11.94
N ALA A 111 13.54 -5.84 -11.74
CA ALA A 111 12.60 -6.86 -12.21
C ALA A 111 12.37 -6.80 -13.73
N HIS A 112 12.89 -5.80 -14.41
CA HIS A 112 12.74 -5.58 -15.86
C HIS A 112 11.26 -5.58 -16.29
N LEU A 113 10.43 -4.81 -15.57
CA LEU A 113 9.05 -4.60 -16.00
C LEU A 113 9.00 -3.87 -17.34
N ASN A 114 8.05 -4.27 -18.18
CA ASN A 114 7.73 -3.48 -19.36
C ASN A 114 7.04 -2.19 -18.93
N ILE A 115 7.77 -1.08 -18.89
CA ILE A 115 7.26 0.22 -18.45
C ILE A 115 6.22 0.82 -19.40
N ASP A 116 6.18 0.37 -20.66
CA ASP A 116 5.16 0.76 -21.64
C ASP A 116 3.89 -0.11 -21.49
N GLY A 117 3.96 -1.16 -20.66
CA GLY A 117 2.81 -1.99 -20.32
C GLY A 117 1.75 -1.21 -19.55
N ASP A 118 0.49 -1.53 -19.83
CA ASP A 118 -0.63 -1.01 -19.07
C ASP A 118 -0.91 -1.98 -17.92
N TYR A 119 -0.79 -1.51 -16.67
CA TYR A 119 -1.07 -2.29 -15.45
C TYR A 119 -2.18 -1.62 -14.67
N GLY A 120 -3.08 -2.40 -14.07
CA GLY A 120 -4.24 -1.90 -13.38
C GLY A 120 -3.90 -0.97 -12.21
N ASP A 121 -3.01 -1.43 -11.33
CA ASP A 121 -2.42 -0.67 -10.24
C ASP A 121 -0.90 -0.73 -10.32
N PHE A 122 -0.28 0.35 -10.74
CA PHE A 122 1.18 0.46 -10.79
C PHE A 122 1.74 0.76 -9.39
N ALA A 123 1.64 -0.22 -8.49
CA ALA A 123 1.96 -0.08 -7.08
C ALA A 123 2.75 -1.28 -6.56
N ASN A 124 3.62 -1.03 -5.59
CA ASN A 124 4.26 -2.08 -4.80
C ASN A 124 4.32 -1.61 -3.34
N ARG A 125 3.84 -2.44 -2.41
CA ARG A 125 3.79 -2.10 -0.98
C ARG A 125 4.95 -2.68 -0.19
N GLY A 126 5.86 -3.44 -0.81
CA GLY A 126 7.09 -3.90 -0.17
C GLY A 126 7.50 -5.32 -0.52
N VAL A 127 8.39 -5.85 0.30
CA VAL A 127 8.99 -7.18 0.18
C VAL A 127 8.73 -8.01 1.42
N ALA A 128 9.03 -9.31 1.36
CA ALA A 128 9.09 -10.18 2.53
C ALA A 128 10.50 -10.79 2.67
N VAL A 129 10.92 -11.05 3.90
CA VAL A 129 12.22 -11.66 4.18
C VAL A 129 12.01 -13.01 4.87
N TRP A 130 12.75 -14.03 4.44
CA TRP A 130 12.73 -15.36 5.01
C TRP A 130 14.15 -15.90 5.23
N LEU A 131 14.34 -16.65 6.31
CA LEU A 131 15.60 -17.30 6.67
C LEU A 131 15.46 -18.81 6.58
N ASP A 132 16.31 -19.46 5.79
CA ASP A 132 16.44 -20.91 5.78
C ASP A 132 17.21 -21.40 7.02
N SER A 133 16.49 -21.80 8.05
CA SER A 133 17.06 -22.32 9.30
C SER A 133 17.78 -23.68 9.14
N ARG A 134 17.60 -24.36 7.99
CA ARG A 134 18.28 -25.65 7.69
C ARG A 134 19.69 -25.45 7.12
N ARG A 135 20.03 -24.23 6.70
CA ARG A 135 21.35 -23.85 6.19
C ARG A 135 22.10 -23.04 7.24
N GLU A 136 23.33 -23.40 7.54
CA GLU A 136 24.17 -22.60 8.45
C GLU A 136 24.72 -21.34 7.77
N ALA A 137 25.08 -21.44 6.48
CA ALA A 137 25.62 -20.34 5.68
C ALA A 137 25.34 -20.57 4.16
N GLY A 138 25.74 -19.60 3.34
CA GLY A 138 25.77 -19.71 1.88
C GLY A 138 24.69 -18.91 1.17
N VAL A 139 24.75 -18.96 -0.16
CA VAL A 139 23.86 -18.25 -1.08
C VAL A 139 22.40 -18.68 -0.84
N CYS A 140 21.50 -17.70 -0.86
CA CYS A 140 20.05 -17.92 -0.67
C CYS A 140 19.67 -18.56 0.68
N ARG A 141 20.55 -18.47 1.70
CA ARG A 141 20.17 -18.81 3.07
C ARG A 141 19.12 -17.82 3.60
N ARG A 142 19.31 -16.53 3.38
CA ARG A 142 18.28 -15.50 3.60
C ARG A 142 17.77 -15.04 2.24
N ARG A 143 16.46 -14.97 2.10
CA ARG A 143 15.79 -14.59 0.85
C ARG A 143 14.93 -13.37 1.03
N VAL A 144 14.90 -12.55 0.00
CA VAL A 144 13.93 -11.47 -0.17
C VAL A 144 12.95 -11.88 -1.25
N PHE A 145 11.66 -11.87 -0.94
CA PHE A 145 10.60 -12.16 -1.89
C PHE A 145 9.90 -10.88 -2.29
N VAL A 146 9.66 -10.72 -3.58
CA VAL A 146 8.90 -9.61 -4.15
C VAL A 146 7.85 -10.12 -5.12
N GLY A 147 6.62 -9.61 -5.00
CA GLY A 147 5.58 -9.75 -6.02
C GLY A 147 5.63 -8.57 -6.97
N THR A 148 5.32 -8.78 -8.24
CA THR A 148 5.36 -7.75 -9.27
C THR A 148 4.01 -7.54 -9.93
N VAL A 149 3.77 -6.36 -10.50
CA VAL A 149 2.51 -6.03 -11.18
C VAL A 149 2.28 -6.83 -12.46
N ASP A 150 3.32 -7.45 -13.02
CA ASP A 150 3.24 -8.41 -14.12
C ASP A 150 3.09 -9.88 -13.66
N ALA A 151 2.56 -10.07 -12.44
CA ALA A 151 2.20 -11.37 -11.88
C ALA A 151 3.36 -12.36 -11.66
N ARG A 152 4.55 -11.89 -11.30
CA ARG A 152 5.67 -12.76 -10.90
C ARG A 152 5.89 -12.74 -9.38
N LEU A 153 6.28 -13.89 -8.82
CA LEU A 153 6.89 -13.98 -7.51
C LEU A 153 8.38 -14.29 -7.67
N ILE A 154 9.23 -13.38 -7.20
CA ILE A 154 10.68 -13.46 -7.37
C ILE A 154 11.34 -13.67 -6.02
N SER A 155 12.33 -14.57 -5.94
CA SER A 155 13.15 -14.88 -4.77
C SER A 155 14.58 -14.42 -5.01
N LEU A 156 15.09 -13.52 -4.15
CA LEU A 156 16.43 -12.95 -4.23
C LEU A 156 17.28 -13.39 -3.04
N ASP A 157 18.56 -13.59 -3.26
CA ASP A 157 19.54 -13.71 -2.19
C ASP A 157 19.69 -12.36 -1.46
N ALA A 158 19.45 -12.36 -0.16
CA ALA A 158 19.42 -11.12 0.64
C ALA A 158 20.78 -10.41 0.74
N ALA A 159 21.89 -11.13 0.53
CA ALA A 159 23.23 -10.56 0.59
C ALA A 159 23.67 -9.91 -0.73
N THR A 160 23.18 -10.42 -1.87
CA THR A 160 23.70 -10.06 -3.19
C THR A 160 22.67 -9.47 -4.16
N GLY A 161 21.36 -9.63 -3.86
CA GLY A 161 20.28 -9.25 -4.76
C GLY A 161 20.11 -10.16 -5.99
N ARG A 162 20.87 -11.26 -6.09
CA ARG A 162 20.77 -12.18 -7.22
C ARG A 162 19.59 -13.12 -7.05
N PRO A 163 18.86 -13.48 -8.11
CA PRO A 163 17.81 -14.48 -8.07
C PRO A 163 18.31 -15.83 -7.52
N CYS A 164 17.51 -16.44 -6.64
CA CYS A 164 17.80 -17.76 -6.08
C CYS A 164 17.41 -18.85 -7.08
N ALA A 165 18.38 -19.41 -7.79
CA ALA A 165 18.16 -20.32 -8.92
C ALA A 165 17.40 -21.62 -8.55
N ASP A 166 17.38 -21.99 -7.25
CA ASP A 166 16.66 -23.13 -6.72
C ASP A 166 15.17 -22.86 -6.41
N PHE A 167 14.67 -21.62 -6.69
CA PHE A 167 13.28 -21.23 -6.50
C PHE A 167 12.57 -21.09 -7.86
N GLY A 168 11.53 -21.91 -8.09
CA GLY A 168 10.77 -21.89 -9.34
C GLY A 168 11.65 -22.08 -10.55
N THR A 169 11.47 -21.26 -11.57
CA THR A 169 12.34 -21.21 -12.76
C THR A 169 13.30 -20.05 -12.63
N ALA A 170 14.58 -20.35 -12.39
CA ALA A 170 15.65 -19.34 -12.26
C ALA A 170 15.34 -18.21 -11.25
N GLY A 171 14.73 -18.54 -10.12
CA GLY A 171 14.39 -17.60 -9.06
C GLY A 171 13.00 -16.98 -9.18
N THR A 172 12.17 -17.44 -10.12
CA THR A 172 10.88 -16.79 -10.43
C THR A 172 9.76 -17.81 -10.61
N ILE A 173 8.55 -17.44 -10.18
CA ILE A 173 7.28 -18.14 -10.42
C ILE A 173 6.35 -17.20 -11.17
N ASP A 174 5.75 -17.69 -12.26
CA ASP A 174 4.63 -17.02 -12.94
C ASP A 174 3.33 -17.31 -12.18
N LEU A 175 2.74 -16.27 -11.60
CA LEU A 175 1.52 -16.36 -10.83
C LEU A 175 0.25 -16.30 -11.71
N SER A 176 0.35 -15.99 -12.99
CA SER A 176 -0.78 -16.09 -13.91
C SER A 176 -1.03 -17.54 -14.35
N ALA A 177 -0.03 -18.41 -14.20
CA ALA A 177 -0.14 -19.81 -14.55
C ALA A 177 -1.13 -20.57 -13.65
N GLY A 178 -1.96 -21.41 -14.25
CA GLY A 178 -2.90 -22.28 -13.55
C GLY A 178 -4.13 -21.58 -12.99
N LEU A 179 -4.41 -20.33 -13.35
CA LEU A 179 -5.68 -19.68 -13.08
C LEU A 179 -6.78 -20.31 -13.95
N ARG A 180 -8.00 -20.44 -13.41
CA ARG A 180 -9.18 -20.91 -14.14
C ARG A 180 -9.52 -19.94 -15.28
N HIS A 181 -9.53 -18.64 -14.97
CA HIS A 181 -9.73 -17.58 -15.92
C HIS A 181 -8.42 -16.83 -16.10
N ALA A 182 -7.77 -17.05 -17.24
CA ALA A 182 -6.54 -16.33 -17.57
C ALA A 182 -6.81 -14.82 -17.74
N PRO A 183 -5.85 -13.97 -17.36
CA PRO A 183 -5.91 -12.55 -17.68
C PRO A 183 -6.01 -12.34 -19.21
N ALA A 184 -6.95 -11.53 -19.65
CA ALA A 184 -7.07 -11.16 -21.06
C ALA A 184 -6.11 -10.02 -21.42
N TYR A 185 -5.69 -9.24 -20.43
CA TYR A 185 -4.80 -8.08 -20.56
C TYR A 185 -3.82 -8.03 -19.38
N HIS A 186 -2.68 -7.40 -19.56
CA HIS A 186 -1.65 -7.25 -18.51
C HIS A 186 -2.15 -6.54 -17.25
N TRP A 187 -3.11 -5.67 -17.37
CA TRP A 187 -3.68 -4.92 -16.24
C TRP A 187 -4.76 -5.67 -15.44
N GLU A 188 -5.19 -6.86 -15.89
CA GLU A 188 -6.23 -7.61 -15.19
C GLU A 188 -5.76 -8.37 -13.95
N TYR A 189 -4.46 -8.70 -13.86
CA TYR A 189 -3.92 -9.53 -12.77
C TYR A 189 -2.47 -9.18 -12.46
N GLY A 190 -2.15 -8.94 -11.20
CA GLY A 190 -0.81 -8.64 -10.75
C GLY A 190 -0.67 -8.77 -9.23
N VAL A 191 0.49 -8.43 -8.69
CA VAL A 191 0.75 -8.42 -7.24
C VAL A 191 1.21 -7.04 -6.81
N THR A 192 0.45 -6.41 -5.92
CA THR A 192 0.72 -5.06 -5.42
C THR A 192 1.14 -5.04 -3.95
N SER A 193 0.93 -6.14 -3.21
CA SER A 193 1.29 -6.25 -1.80
C SER A 193 2.45 -7.22 -1.57
N PRO A 194 3.24 -7.02 -0.50
CA PRO A 194 4.31 -7.95 -0.17
C PRO A 194 3.77 -9.35 0.07
N PRO A 195 4.51 -10.39 -0.33
CA PRO A 195 4.24 -11.75 0.12
C PRO A 195 4.26 -11.85 1.64
N THR A 196 3.57 -12.83 2.20
CA THR A 196 3.54 -13.08 3.64
C THR A 196 4.24 -14.40 3.94
N VAL A 197 5.07 -14.44 4.98
CA VAL A 197 5.85 -15.63 5.33
C VAL A 197 5.30 -16.28 6.59
N ILE A 198 5.03 -17.59 6.53
CA ILE A 198 4.69 -18.41 7.69
C ILE A 198 5.51 -19.73 7.66
N GLY A 199 6.38 -19.91 8.65
CA GLY A 199 7.32 -21.04 8.66
C GLY A 199 8.19 -21.08 7.41
N ASP A 200 8.13 -22.18 6.67
CA ASP A 200 8.85 -22.36 5.41
C ASP A 200 7.99 -22.08 4.15
N LEU A 201 6.90 -21.34 4.31
CA LEU A 201 5.98 -21.00 3.22
C LEU A 201 5.96 -19.50 2.94
N VAL A 202 5.87 -19.19 1.65
CA VAL A 202 5.59 -17.85 1.11
C VAL A 202 4.17 -17.83 0.57
N VAL A 203 3.32 -17.02 1.16
CA VAL A 203 1.89 -16.90 0.81
C VAL A 203 1.67 -15.63 0.01
N VAL A 204 0.96 -15.73 -1.11
CA VAL A 204 0.74 -14.63 -2.05
C VAL A 204 -0.75 -14.55 -2.41
N GLY A 205 -1.30 -13.35 -2.38
CA GLY A 205 -2.56 -12.97 -3.00
C GLY A 205 -2.33 -12.28 -4.33
N ALA A 206 -3.36 -11.64 -4.88
CA ALA A 206 -3.29 -10.92 -6.14
C ALA A 206 -4.21 -9.70 -6.15
N ALA A 207 -3.85 -8.70 -6.95
CA ALA A 207 -4.74 -7.64 -7.39
C ALA A 207 -5.39 -8.06 -8.70
N VAL A 208 -6.71 -7.97 -8.77
CA VAL A 208 -7.53 -8.30 -9.95
C VAL A 208 -8.35 -7.07 -10.32
N SER A 209 -8.49 -6.79 -11.60
CA SER A 209 -9.38 -5.73 -12.09
C SER A 209 -10.83 -6.27 -12.13
N ASP A 210 -11.55 -6.05 -11.05
CA ASP A 210 -12.77 -6.73 -10.67
C ASP A 210 -14.08 -6.14 -11.23
N ASN A 211 -14.05 -4.93 -11.80
CA ASN A 211 -15.24 -4.28 -12.37
C ASN A 211 -15.34 -4.36 -13.91
N GLN A 212 -14.55 -5.21 -14.57
CA GLN A 212 -14.49 -5.28 -16.03
C GLN A 212 -15.38 -6.37 -16.64
N ARG A 213 -15.45 -7.55 -16.00
CA ARG A 213 -16.19 -8.71 -16.48
C ARG A 213 -16.52 -9.68 -15.35
N THR A 214 -17.61 -10.45 -15.46
CA THR A 214 -18.02 -11.42 -14.43
C THR A 214 -16.96 -12.51 -14.20
N ASN A 215 -16.42 -13.09 -15.26
CA ASN A 215 -15.40 -14.13 -15.23
C ASN A 215 -13.98 -13.53 -15.24
N ALA A 216 -13.73 -12.56 -14.38
CA ALA A 216 -12.38 -12.01 -14.12
C ALA A 216 -11.41 -13.11 -13.67
N PRO A 217 -10.08 -12.88 -13.68
CA PRO A 217 -9.12 -13.81 -13.11
C PRO A 217 -9.47 -14.23 -11.68
N ASP A 218 -9.12 -15.47 -11.32
CA ASP A 218 -9.41 -16.01 -9.99
C ASP A 218 -8.63 -15.28 -8.90
N GLY A 219 -9.29 -14.96 -7.80
CA GLY A 219 -8.69 -14.31 -6.63
C GLY A 219 -7.94 -15.25 -5.68
N VAL A 220 -7.36 -16.33 -6.19
CA VAL A 220 -6.75 -17.39 -5.40
C VAL A 220 -5.58 -16.93 -4.54
N VAL A 221 -5.55 -17.41 -3.29
CA VAL A 221 -4.39 -17.30 -2.40
C VAL A 221 -3.56 -18.57 -2.53
N ARG A 222 -2.26 -18.44 -2.76
CA ARG A 222 -1.35 -19.56 -2.97
C ARG A 222 -0.16 -19.51 -2.02
N ALA A 223 0.22 -20.65 -1.48
CA ALA A 223 1.44 -20.82 -0.68
C ALA A 223 2.44 -21.69 -1.41
N PHE A 224 3.66 -21.22 -1.45
CA PHE A 224 4.79 -21.87 -2.08
C PHE A 224 5.85 -22.21 -1.02
N ASP A 225 6.54 -23.31 -1.22
CA ASP A 225 7.74 -23.63 -0.43
C ASP A 225 8.81 -22.55 -0.62
N ALA A 226 9.27 -21.93 0.44
CA ALA A 226 10.19 -20.79 0.38
C ALA A 226 11.57 -21.13 -0.20
N ARG A 227 11.97 -22.44 -0.25
CA ARG A 227 13.23 -22.90 -0.85
C ARG A 227 13.09 -23.18 -2.32
N SER A 228 12.09 -23.98 -2.68
CA SER A 228 11.97 -24.55 -4.03
C SER A 228 10.96 -23.83 -4.92
N GLY A 229 10.05 -23.03 -4.34
CA GLY A 229 8.94 -22.46 -5.08
C GLY A 229 7.83 -23.47 -5.45
N ALA A 230 7.89 -24.68 -4.92
CA ALA A 230 6.83 -25.66 -5.16
C ALA A 230 5.52 -25.24 -4.51
N LEU A 231 4.41 -25.26 -5.27
CA LEU A 231 3.09 -24.98 -4.75
C LEU A 231 2.72 -26.01 -3.66
N ARG A 232 2.37 -25.53 -2.48
CA ARG A 232 1.99 -26.35 -1.32
C ARG A 232 0.49 -26.45 -1.15
N TRP A 233 -0.19 -25.32 -1.28
CA TRP A 233 -1.64 -25.24 -1.26
C TRP A 233 -2.15 -24.02 -2.04
N SER A 234 -3.41 -24.09 -2.43
CA SER A 234 -4.17 -22.99 -3.03
C SER A 234 -5.56 -22.96 -2.40
N TRP A 235 -6.05 -21.76 -2.13
CA TRP A 235 -7.39 -21.51 -1.62
C TRP A 235 -8.10 -20.50 -2.52
N ASP A 236 -9.32 -20.86 -3.01
CA ASP A 236 -10.15 -19.99 -3.81
C ASP A 236 -11.23 -19.36 -2.92
N PRO A 237 -11.36 -18.03 -2.87
CA PRO A 237 -12.42 -17.37 -2.10
C PRO A 237 -13.81 -17.62 -2.66
N ILE A 238 -13.93 -18.04 -3.94
CA ILE A 238 -15.22 -18.40 -4.53
C ILE A 238 -15.38 -19.91 -4.49
N PRO A 239 -16.40 -20.44 -3.78
CA PRO A 239 -16.59 -21.87 -3.65
C PRO A 239 -16.99 -22.49 -5.00
N ARG A 240 -16.13 -23.36 -5.54
CA ARG A 240 -16.31 -23.99 -6.85
C ARG A 240 -17.00 -25.36 -6.79
N ARG A 241 -17.14 -25.93 -5.60
CA ARG A 241 -17.66 -27.30 -5.41
C ARG A 241 -18.84 -27.32 -4.46
N ALA A 242 -19.88 -28.07 -4.77
CA ALA A 242 -21.10 -28.19 -3.95
C ALA A 242 -20.85 -28.72 -2.52
N GLY A 243 -19.69 -29.34 -2.27
CA GLY A 243 -19.27 -29.76 -0.92
C GLY A 243 -18.72 -28.66 -0.04
N ASP A 244 -18.43 -27.46 -0.57
CA ASP A 244 -17.99 -26.31 0.22
C ASP A 244 -19.18 -25.72 1.02
N SER A 245 -18.93 -25.40 2.29
CA SER A 245 -19.98 -24.88 3.18
C SER A 245 -20.56 -23.52 2.79
N ALA A 246 -19.85 -22.76 1.94
CA ALA A 246 -20.31 -21.48 1.40
C ALA A 246 -20.99 -21.61 0.03
N TYR A 247 -20.95 -22.78 -0.62
CA TYR A 247 -21.44 -22.97 -1.98
C TYR A 247 -22.88 -22.45 -2.19
N ALA A 248 -23.79 -22.79 -1.30
CA ALA A 248 -25.20 -22.39 -1.38
C ALA A 248 -25.44 -20.87 -1.18
N THR A 249 -24.42 -20.13 -0.75
CA THR A 249 -24.51 -18.67 -0.59
C THR A 249 -24.17 -17.90 -1.87
N TRP A 250 -23.82 -18.63 -2.92
CA TRP A 250 -23.56 -18.12 -4.28
C TRP A 250 -24.61 -18.68 -5.20
N GLN A 251 -25.55 -17.84 -5.64
CA GLN A 251 -26.71 -18.23 -6.41
C GLN A 251 -26.71 -17.50 -7.75
N GLY A 252 -27.22 -18.17 -8.78
CA GLY A 252 -27.25 -17.67 -10.14
C GLY A 252 -26.50 -18.60 -11.11
N PRO A 253 -26.76 -18.49 -12.40
CA PRO A 253 -26.25 -19.44 -13.40
C PRO A 253 -24.72 -19.36 -13.56
N THR A 254 -24.12 -18.23 -13.26
CA THR A 254 -22.68 -17.98 -13.42
C THR A 254 -21.94 -17.66 -12.10
N ALA A 255 -22.65 -17.76 -10.96
CA ALA A 255 -22.12 -17.38 -9.66
C ALA A 255 -20.80 -18.08 -9.29
N HIS A 256 -20.67 -19.37 -9.63
CA HIS A 256 -19.47 -20.16 -9.38
C HIS A 256 -18.40 -20.03 -10.48
N GLU A 257 -18.66 -19.27 -11.54
CA GLU A 257 -17.69 -18.86 -12.56
C GLU A 257 -17.20 -17.42 -12.37
N THR A 258 -17.76 -16.70 -11.41
CA THR A 258 -17.34 -15.36 -11.02
C THR A 258 -15.85 -15.37 -10.65
N GLY A 259 -15.14 -14.29 -10.99
CA GLY A 259 -13.75 -14.07 -10.62
C GLY A 259 -13.59 -13.11 -9.45
N ALA A 260 -12.37 -12.63 -9.25
CA ALA A 260 -11.95 -11.72 -8.17
C ALA A 260 -12.22 -12.26 -6.74
N ALA A 261 -12.83 -11.50 -5.84
CA ALA A 261 -12.82 -11.73 -4.38
C ALA A 261 -11.38 -11.86 -3.86
N ASN A 262 -10.46 -11.27 -4.56
CA ASN A 262 -9.01 -11.43 -4.43
C ASN A 262 -8.43 -10.76 -3.19
N VAL A 263 -7.18 -11.07 -2.90
CA VAL A 263 -6.42 -10.53 -1.77
C VAL A 263 -5.34 -9.62 -2.32
N TRP A 264 -5.71 -8.36 -2.55
CA TRP A 264 -4.76 -7.34 -3.01
C TRP A 264 -4.08 -6.60 -1.88
N SER A 265 -4.64 -6.68 -0.66
CA SER A 265 -4.07 -6.12 0.55
C SER A 265 -3.08 -7.07 1.23
N VAL A 266 -2.46 -6.63 2.31
CA VAL A 266 -1.45 -7.38 3.06
C VAL A 266 -2.12 -8.38 4.00
N MET A 267 -1.64 -9.60 4.02
CA MET A 267 -2.07 -10.63 4.97
C MET A 267 -1.27 -10.55 6.27
N SER A 268 -1.86 -11.03 7.37
CA SER A 268 -1.17 -11.20 8.65
C SER A 268 -1.04 -12.68 9.01
N VAL A 269 -0.06 -13.03 9.85
CA VAL A 269 0.11 -14.39 10.32
C VAL A 269 0.30 -14.45 11.83
N ASP A 270 -0.26 -15.49 12.43
CA ASP A 270 0.05 -15.92 13.79
C ASP A 270 0.75 -17.29 13.73
N PRO A 271 2.09 -17.32 13.82
CA PRO A 271 2.83 -18.58 13.78
C PRO A 271 2.51 -19.52 14.94
N SER A 272 2.10 -18.99 16.10
CA SER A 272 1.78 -19.78 17.30
C SER A 272 0.48 -20.57 17.14
N LEU A 273 -0.45 -20.04 16.38
CA LEU A 273 -1.73 -20.67 16.07
C LEU A 273 -1.71 -21.38 14.70
N ASP A 274 -0.63 -21.26 13.92
CA ASP A 274 -0.54 -21.69 12.52
C ASP A 274 -1.69 -21.12 11.68
N LEU A 275 -1.90 -19.79 11.76
CA LEU A 275 -2.97 -19.09 11.05
C LEU A 275 -2.41 -18.02 10.11
N VAL A 276 -3.01 -17.95 8.92
CA VAL A 276 -2.90 -16.82 7.99
C VAL A 276 -4.25 -16.13 7.94
N PHE A 277 -4.26 -14.81 8.17
CA PHE A 277 -5.46 -13.97 8.11
C PHE A 277 -5.50 -13.26 6.76
N VAL A 278 -6.50 -13.58 5.99
CA VAL A 278 -6.65 -13.23 4.57
C VAL A 278 -7.77 -12.22 4.44
N PRO A 279 -7.48 -10.94 4.08
CA PRO A 279 -8.48 -9.91 3.83
C PRO A 279 -8.94 -10.00 2.36
N THR A 280 -10.15 -10.49 2.12
CA THR A 280 -10.69 -10.65 0.77
C THR A 280 -11.43 -9.41 0.30
N GLY A 281 -11.37 -9.15 -0.99
CA GLY A 281 -12.07 -8.08 -1.69
C GLY A 281 -13.42 -8.51 -2.26
N SER A 282 -13.94 -7.65 -3.13
CA SER A 282 -15.21 -7.80 -3.80
C SER A 282 -15.14 -8.87 -4.88
N ALA A 283 -16.26 -9.57 -5.09
CA ALA A 283 -16.40 -10.48 -6.20
C ALA A 283 -16.80 -9.70 -7.47
N SER A 284 -16.28 -10.13 -8.62
CA SER A 284 -16.50 -9.45 -9.89
C SER A 284 -17.92 -9.66 -10.45
N PRO A 285 -18.57 -8.62 -11.01
CA PRO A 285 -18.17 -7.22 -10.97
C PRO A 285 -18.64 -6.51 -9.68
N ASP A 286 -17.98 -5.42 -9.29
CA ASP A 286 -18.13 -4.78 -7.98
C ASP A 286 -19.51 -4.13 -7.76
N PHE A 287 -20.13 -3.55 -8.80
CA PHE A 287 -21.28 -2.65 -8.66
C PHE A 287 -22.61 -3.23 -9.13
N TYR A 288 -22.63 -4.48 -9.58
CA TYR A 288 -23.82 -5.23 -9.92
C TYR A 288 -23.64 -6.71 -9.61
N GLY A 289 -24.45 -7.25 -8.73
CA GLY A 289 -24.37 -8.62 -8.22
C GLY A 289 -25.46 -9.57 -8.72
N GLY A 290 -26.33 -9.16 -9.67
CA GLY A 290 -27.45 -10.00 -10.15
C GLY A 290 -27.04 -11.36 -10.72
N GLU A 291 -25.78 -11.51 -11.19
CA GLU A 291 -25.21 -12.77 -11.67
C GLU A 291 -24.67 -13.68 -10.55
N ARG A 292 -24.52 -13.15 -9.33
CA ARG A 292 -23.97 -13.82 -8.16
C ARG A 292 -24.81 -13.60 -6.90
N GLN A 293 -26.11 -13.79 -6.99
CA GLN A 293 -27.04 -13.56 -5.88
C GLN A 293 -26.68 -14.36 -4.62
N GLY A 294 -27.25 -13.99 -3.48
CA GLY A 294 -26.97 -14.56 -2.18
C GLY A 294 -25.91 -13.77 -1.42
N ALA A 295 -25.51 -14.24 -0.24
CA ALA A 295 -24.59 -13.52 0.64
C ALA A 295 -23.13 -13.45 0.15
N ASN A 296 -22.73 -14.30 -0.80
CA ASN A 296 -21.39 -14.41 -1.37
C ASN A 296 -20.30 -14.62 -0.29
N ARG A 297 -20.48 -15.55 0.63
CA ARG A 297 -19.54 -15.82 1.73
C ARG A 297 -18.13 -16.07 1.20
N TYR A 298 -17.14 -15.64 1.96
CA TYR A 298 -15.71 -15.54 1.72
C TYR A 298 -15.28 -14.30 0.91
N ALA A 299 -16.13 -13.71 0.07
CA ALA A 299 -15.87 -12.35 -0.43
C ALA A 299 -16.10 -11.33 0.68
N ASN A 300 -15.44 -10.18 0.60
CA ASN A 300 -15.51 -9.06 1.56
C ASN A 300 -15.43 -9.53 3.02
N SER A 301 -14.44 -10.37 3.29
CA SER A 301 -14.29 -11.10 4.56
C SER A 301 -12.87 -11.04 5.09
N VAL A 302 -12.70 -11.19 6.40
CA VAL A 302 -11.47 -11.71 6.93
C VAL A 302 -11.58 -13.22 7.10
N VAL A 303 -10.65 -13.96 6.51
CA VAL A 303 -10.66 -15.42 6.49
C VAL A 303 -9.39 -15.93 7.17
N ALA A 304 -9.53 -16.82 8.15
CA ALA A 304 -8.38 -17.50 8.76
C ALA A 304 -8.17 -18.86 8.11
N LEU A 305 -7.01 -19.04 7.52
CA LEU A 305 -6.57 -20.29 6.93
C LEU A 305 -5.48 -20.94 7.78
N ARG A 306 -5.45 -22.27 7.81
CA ARG A 306 -4.33 -23.04 8.41
C ARG A 306 -3.07 -22.82 7.58
N GLY A 307 -2.03 -22.24 8.17
CA GLY A 307 -0.80 -21.89 7.46
C GLY A 307 -0.17 -23.07 6.73
N ALA A 308 -0.07 -24.23 7.38
CA ALA A 308 0.53 -25.42 6.79
C ALA A 308 -0.26 -26.02 5.60
N THR A 309 -1.58 -25.78 5.49
CA THR A 309 -2.45 -26.55 4.57
C THR A 309 -3.44 -25.74 3.75
N GLY A 310 -3.60 -24.45 4.03
CA GLY A 310 -4.59 -23.59 3.40
C GLY A 310 -6.05 -23.93 3.75
N LYS A 311 -6.29 -24.86 4.70
CA LYS A 311 -7.66 -25.22 5.12
C LYS A 311 -8.31 -24.08 5.87
N LEU A 312 -9.57 -23.79 5.53
CA LEU A 312 -10.40 -22.82 6.24
C LEU A 312 -10.54 -23.21 7.72
N VAL A 313 -10.31 -22.25 8.61
CA VAL A 313 -10.56 -22.38 10.07
C VAL A 313 -11.82 -21.63 10.45
N TRP A 314 -11.90 -20.33 10.08
CA TRP A 314 -13.09 -19.50 10.26
C TRP A 314 -13.11 -18.34 9.25
N GLN A 315 -14.24 -17.70 9.14
CA GLN A 315 -14.39 -16.45 8.38
C GLN A 315 -15.36 -15.51 9.10
N PHE A 316 -15.17 -14.22 8.90
CA PHE A 316 -16.10 -13.17 9.28
C PHE A 316 -16.33 -12.26 8.08
N GLN A 317 -17.57 -12.18 7.59
CA GLN A 317 -17.91 -11.36 6.44
C GLN A 317 -18.28 -9.95 6.92
N VAL A 318 -17.61 -8.93 6.36
CA VAL A 318 -17.85 -7.53 6.74
C VAL A 318 -18.87 -6.84 5.83
N VAL A 319 -19.12 -7.40 4.64
CA VAL A 319 -20.17 -6.99 3.71
C VAL A 319 -20.80 -8.21 3.07
N HIS A 320 -22.10 -8.38 3.21
CA HIS A 320 -22.87 -9.39 2.51
C HIS A 320 -23.25 -8.88 1.13
N HIS A 321 -23.06 -9.70 0.10
CA HIS A 321 -23.43 -9.36 -1.28
C HIS A 321 -22.99 -7.95 -1.68
N ASP A 322 -21.67 -7.74 -1.74
CA ASP A 322 -21.13 -6.42 -1.98
C ASP A 322 -21.52 -5.84 -3.35
N LEU A 323 -21.93 -4.58 -3.33
CA LEU A 323 -22.32 -3.78 -4.49
C LEU A 323 -21.64 -2.41 -4.51
N TRP A 324 -20.64 -2.19 -3.65
CA TRP A 324 -20.06 -0.87 -3.38
C TRP A 324 -18.54 -0.83 -3.57
N ASP A 325 -17.89 -1.95 -3.93
CA ASP A 325 -16.45 -2.10 -3.88
C ASP A 325 -15.92 -1.86 -2.44
N TYR A 326 -16.62 -2.46 -1.46
CA TYR A 326 -16.30 -2.34 -0.04
C TYR A 326 -15.45 -3.52 0.47
N ASP A 327 -14.27 -3.67 -0.11
CA ASP A 327 -13.26 -4.66 0.28
C ASP A 327 -12.89 -4.62 1.76
N VAL A 328 -12.22 -5.67 2.24
CA VAL A 328 -11.33 -5.58 3.39
C VAL A 328 -9.97 -5.07 2.88
N PRO A 329 -9.72 -3.75 2.90
CA PRO A 329 -8.60 -3.16 2.17
C PRO A 329 -7.30 -3.22 2.95
N ALA A 330 -7.34 -3.55 4.23
CA ALA A 330 -6.25 -3.37 5.18
C ALA A 330 -5.73 -4.68 5.73
N GLN A 331 -4.44 -4.68 6.09
CA GLN A 331 -3.82 -5.76 6.84
C GLN A 331 -4.58 -5.99 8.17
N PRO A 332 -5.11 -7.19 8.45
CA PRO A 332 -5.68 -7.51 9.75
C PRO A 332 -4.65 -7.33 10.87
N GLY A 333 -4.91 -6.43 11.83
CA GLY A 333 -3.96 -6.12 12.90
C GLY A 333 -4.10 -7.09 14.07
N LEU A 334 -3.09 -7.92 14.34
CA LEU A 334 -3.12 -8.87 15.45
C LEU A 334 -2.63 -8.22 16.74
N PHE A 335 -3.36 -8.46 17.83
CA PHE A 335 -3.01 -7.93 19.15
C PHE A 335 -3.62 -8.77 20.27
N THR A 336 -3.32 -8.40 21.52
CA THR A 336 -3.93 -8.98 22.70
C THR A 336 -4.89 -7.96 23.33
N LEU A 337 -6.18 -8.29 23.33
CA LEU A 337 -7.19 -7.48 24.00
C LEU A 337 -7.24 -7.86 25.48
N HIS A 338 -7.04 -6.87 26.35
CA HIS A 338 -7.15 -7.04 27.79
C HIS A 338 -8.52 -6.59 28.29
N GLN A 339 -9.35 -7.54 28.74
CA GLN A 339 -10.65 -7.29 29.37
C GLN A 339 -10.62 -7.80 30.82
N GLY A 340 -10.48 -6.89 31.76
CA GLY A 340 -10.21 -7.26 33.16
C GLY A 340 -8.94 -8.10 33.27
N ASN A 341 -9.05 -9.28 33.87
CA ASN A 341 -7.92 -10.23 34.03
C ASN A 341 -7.75 -11.18 32.80
N ARG A 342 -8.52 -11.03 31.76
CA ARG A 342 -8.45 -11.90 30.57
C ARG A 342 -7.60 -11.27 29.47
N ALA A 343 -6.63 -11.98 28.99
CA ALA A 343 -5.85 -11.67 27.79
C ALA A 343 -6.40 -12.49 26.62
N ILE A 344 -7.03 -11.84 25.65
CA ILE A 344 -7.73 -12.47 24.54
C ILE A 344 -6.96 -12.19 23.26
N PRO A 345 -6.49 -13.23 22.55
CA PRO A 345 -5.92 -13.04 21.21
C PRO A 345 -6.96 -12.45 20.27
N ALA A 346 -6.73 -11.22 19.81
CA ALA A 346 -7.65 -10.45 19.00
C ALA A 346 -7.10 -10.11 17.64
N VAL A 347 -7.98 -9.82 16.69
CA VAL A 347 -7.65 -9.25 15.38
C VAL A 347 -8.56 -8.04 15.11
N ALA A 348 -7.95 -6.92 14.74
CA ALA A 348 -8.64 -5.71 14.28
C ALA A 348 -8.78 -5.73 12.76
N VAL A 349 -9.99 -5.54 12.27
CA VAL A 349 -10.33 -5.57 10.83
C VAL A 349 -10.89 -4.21 10.44
N ALA A 350 -10.11 -3.45 9.69
CA ALA A 350 -10.48 -2.13 9.18
C ALA A 350 -11.11 -2.24 7.78
N THR A 351 -12.16 -1.47 7.51
CA THR A 351 -12.97 -1.60 6.30
C THR A 351 -13.17 -0.29 5.54
N LYS A 352 -13.50 -0.38 4.26
CA LYS A 352 -13.81 0.80 3.42
C LYS A 352 -15.02 1.62 3.92
N MET A 353 -15.95 1.01 4.66
CA MET A 353 -17.04 1.75 5.30
C MET A 353 -16.59 2.63 6.47
N GLY A 354 -15.33 2.50 6.89
CA GLY A 354 -14.85 3.15 8.11
C GLY A 354 -15.22 2.37 9.38
N HIS A 355 -15.69 1.16 9.25
CA HIS A 355 -15.99 0.24 10.35
C HIS A 355 -14.72 -0.50 10.78
N LEU A 356 -14.58 -0.68 12.08
CA LEU A 356 -13.50 -1.43 12.71
C LEU A 356 -14.09 -2.58 13.54
N PHE A 357 -13.87 -3.82 13.08
CA PHE A 357 -14.32 -5.01 13.80
C PHE A 357 -13.19 -5.58 14.65
N ILE A 358 -13.50 -5.97 15.88
CA ILE A 358 -12.56 -6.62 16.81
C ILE A 358 -13.04 -8.04 17.05
N LEU A 359 -12.25 -9.02 16.58
CA LEU A 359 -12.64 -10.44 16.62
C LEU A 359 -11.64 -11.26 17.43
N ASP A 360 -12.10 -12.36 18.03
CA ASP A 360 -11.21 -13.40 18.57
C ASP A 360 -10.49 -14.08 17.39
N ARG A 361 -9.17 -13.96 17.32
CA ARG A 361 -8.40 -14.46 16.18
C ARG A 361 -8.35 -16.00 16.08
N ARG A 362 -8.79 -16.73 17.12
CA ARG A 362 -8.88 -18.21 17.10
C ARG A 362 -10.18 -18.71 16.47
N THR A 363 -11.27 -17.91 16.56
CA THR A 363 -12.63 -18.36 16.23
C THR A 363 -13.36 -17.45 15.24
N GLY A 364 -12.89 -16.20 15.05
CA GLY A 364 -13.58 -15.19 14.25
C GLY A 364 -14.81 -14.58 14.95
N ALA A 365 -15.10 -14.96 16.18
CA ALA A 365 -16.22 -14.40 16.94
C ALA A 365 -15.97 -12.93 17.30
N PRO A 366 -16.96 -12.03 17.13
CA PRO A 366 -16.84 -10.65 17.58
C PRO A 366 -16.59 -10.56 19.09
N LEU A 367 -15.58 -9.80 19.50
CA LEU A 367 -15.26 -9.51 20.90
C LEU A 367 -15.98 -8.26 21.41
N LEU A 368 -16.44 -7.43 20.49
CA LEU A 368 -17.26 -6.25 20.74
C LEU A 368 -18.58 -6.39 19.98
N PRO A 369 -19.67 -5.72 20.42
CA PRO A 369 -20.99 -5.88 19.81
C PRO A 369 -20.98 -5.55 18.30
N VAL A 370 -21.57 -6.45 17.53
CA VAL A 370 -21.88 -6.28 16.11
C VAL A 370 -23.36 -6.59 15.91
N GLU A 371 -24.06 -5.69 15.24
CA GLU A 371 -25.49 -5.77 14.99
C GLU A 371 -25.76 -5.90 13.49
N GLU A 372 -26.57 -6.88 13.12
CA GLU A 372 -27.15 -6.97 11.77
C GLU A 372 -28.28 -5.95 11.64
N ARG A 373 -28.11 -4.97 10.75
CA ARG A 373 -29.08 -3.90 10.50
C ARG A 373 -29.65 -3.98 9.10
N ALA A 374 -30.95 -3.71 9.00
CA ALA A 374 -31.62 -3.58 7.72
C ALA A 374 -30.98 -2.46 6.87
N VAL A 375 -30.82 -2.71 5.59
CA VAL A 375 -30.28 -1.77 4.59
C VAL A 375 -31.25 -1.62 3.41
N PRO A 376 -31.13 -0.54 2.60
CA PRO A 376 -32.01 -0.31 1.47
C PRO A 376 -31.97 -1.44 0.43
N ALA A 377 -33.13 -1.78 -0.11
CA ALA A 377 -33.23 -2.71 -1.25
C ALA A 377 -32.72 -2.05 -2.53
N SER A 378 -32.25 -2.84 -3.49
CA SER A 378 -31.94 -2.36 -4.85
C SER A 378 -33.22 -1.97 -5.61
N ASP A 379 -33.13 -0.91 -6.39
CA ASP A 379 -34.17 -0.49 -7.35
C ASP A 379 -33.83 -0.87 -8.81
N VAL A 380 -32.75 -1.61 -9.00
CA VAL A 380 -32.24 -2.01 -10.32
C VAL A 380 -32.78 -3.37 -10.73
N PRO A 381 -33.36 -3.49 -11.93
CA PRO A 381 -33.86 -4.77 -12.42
C PRO A 381 -32.78 -5.86 -12.43
N GLY A 382 -33.11 -7.02 -11.86
CA GLY A 382 -32.23 -8.18 -11.79
C GLY A 382 -31.25 -8.17 -10.59
N GLU A 383 -31.18 -7.08 -9.82
CA GLU A 383 -30.36 -6.98 -8.61
C GLU A 383 -31.20 -7.20 -7.35
N THR A 384 -30.66 -7.98 -6.41
CA THR A 384 -31.27 -8.20 -5.09
C THR A 384 -30.23 -7.98 -4.02
N ALA A 385 -30.20 -6.78 -3.43
CA ALA A 385 -29.32 -6.46 -2.32
C ALA A 385 -29.58 -7.36 -1.11
N TRP A 386 -28.54 -7.74 -0.36
CA TRP A 386 -28.72 -8.49 0.88
C TRP A 386 -29.46 -7.63 1.91
N PRO A 387 -30.44 -8.16 2.63
CA PRO A 387 -31.37 -7.32 3.42
C PRO A 387 -30.76 -6.68 4.68
N THR A 388 -29.63 -7.21 5.16
CA THR A 388 -28.96 -6.71 6.37
C THR A 388 -27.46 -6.61 6.14
N GLN A 389 -26.78 -5.78 6.94
CA GLN A 389 -25.32 -5.68 6.97
C GLN A 389 -24.82 -5.60 8.41
N PRO A 390 -23.57 -6.05 8.69
CA PRO A 390 -22.99 -6.00 10.01
C PRO A 390 -22.47 -4.60 10.39
N PHE A 391 -22.91 -4.07 11.51
CA PHE A 391 -22.48 -2.78 12.06
C PHE A 391 -21.80 -2.99 13.41
N PRO A 392 -20.54 -2.57 13.59
CA PRO A 392 -19.91 -2.57 14.91
C PRO A 392 -20.53 -1.49 15.82
N ALA A 393 -20.26 -1.54 17.12
CA ALA A 393 -20.67 -0.52 18.09
C ALA A 393 -20.16 0.89 17.68
N PRO A 394 -20.85 1.99 18.09
CA PRO A 394 -20.55 3.36 17.63
C PRO A 394 -19.09 3.83 17.70
N PRO A 395 -18.30 3.58 18.76
CA PRO A 395 -16.90 4.06 18.78
C PRO A 395 -16.02 3.41 17.72
N PHE A 396 -16.46 2.33 17.09
CA PHE A 396 -15.75 1.61 16.03
C PHE A 396 -16.26 1.92 14.62
N ARG A 397 -17.04 2.98 14.47
CA ARG A 397 -17.51 3.57 13.20
C ARG A 397 -16.84 4.92 13.05
N LEU A 398 -15.70 4.96 12.32
CA LEU A 398 -14.78 6.09 12.29
C LEU A 398 -15.06 7.08 11.16
N ALA A 399 -15.89 6.69 10.20
CA ALA A 399 -16.38 7.57 9.13
C ALA A 399 -17.87 7.90 9.34
N PRO A 400 -18.38 9.03 8.82
CA PRO A 400 -19.80 9.33 8.84
C PRO A 400 -20.62 8.31 8.04
N GLU A 401 -21.78 7.94 8.54
CA GLU A 401 -22.73 7.00 7.91
C GLU A 401 -23.91 7.71 7.22
N SER A 402 -23.94 9.04 7.26
CA SER A 402 -25.02 9.84 6.67
C SER A 402 -24.48 11.08 6.00
N LEU A 403 -25.17 11.54 4.95
CA LEU A 403 -24.94 12.78 4.24
C LEU A 403 -26.30 13.36 3.88
N MET A 404 -26.65 14.50 4.49
CA MET A 404 -27.90 15.20 4.22
C MET A 404 -27.67 16.39 3.30
N PRO A 405 -28.65 16.81 2.47
CA PRO A 405 -28.51 17.95 1.57
C PRO A 405 -28.14 19.27 2.25
N ASP A 406 -28.59 19.49 3.48
CA ASP A 406 -28.26 20.67 4.27
C ASP A 406 -26.82 20.69 4.80
N GLN A 407 -26.14 19.54 4.78
CA GLN A 407 -24.73 19.39 5.08
C GLN A 407 -23.82 19.68 3.90
N ALA A 408 -24.37 20.01 2.72
CA ALA A 408 -23.60 20.30 1.52
C ALA A 408 -22.56 21.38 1.77
N PHE A 409 -21.33 21.14 1.33
CA PHE A 409 -20.22 22.08 1.43
C PHE A 409 -19.92 22.75 0.08
N GLY A 410 -19.42 23.97 0.13
CA GLY A 410 -18.90 24.73 -1.01
C GLY A 410 -18.22 25.99 -0.52
N LEU A 411 -17.15 26.41 -1.20
CA LEU A 411 -16.38 27.62 -0.85
C LEU A 411 -17.17 28.92 -1.07
N THR A 412 -18.21 28.85 -1.87
CA THR A 412 -19.16 29.97 -2.12
C THR A 412 -20.59 29.48 -1.92
N ASP A 413 -21.52 30.38 -1.69
CA ASP A 413 -22.95 30.06 -1.57
C ASP A 413 -23.49 29.39 -2.84
N SER A 414 -23.03 29.83 -4.02
CA SER A 414 -23.38 29.21 -5.30
C SER A 414 -22.88 27.76 -5.39
N ALA A 415 -21.62 27.52 -5.08
CA ALA A 415 -21.05 26.14 -5.07
C ALA A 415 -21.76 25.25 -4.07
N ARG A 416 -22.07 25.78 -2.87
CA ARG A 416 -22.85 25.05 -1.85
C ARG A 416 -24.25 24.69 -2.33
N ALA A 417 -24.94 25.64 -2.99
CA ALA A 417 -26.26 25.39 -3.56
C ALA A 417 -26.22 24.33 -4.67
N GLN A 418 -25.19 24.32 -5.52
CA GLN A 418 -24.98 23.32 -6.56
C GLN A 418 -24.71 21.94 -5.94
N CYS A 419 -23.84 21.86 -4.93
CA CYS A 419 -23.60 20.63 -4.18
C CYS A 419 -24.87 20.09 -3.54
N ARG A 420 -25.68 20.97 -2.91
CA ARG A 420 -26.97 20.60 -2.32
C ARG A 420 -27.91 20.01 -3.37
N ALA A 421 -28.08 20.69 -4.50
CA ALA A 421 -28.92 20.21 -5.58
C ALA A 421 -28.46 18.85 -6.15
N ARG A 422 -27.13 18.63 -6.26
CA ARG A 422 -26.59 17.33 -6.68
C ARG A 422 -26.89 16.24 -5.65
N ILE A 423 -26.74 16.49 -4.35
CA ILE A 423 -27.05 15.52 -3.30
C ILE A 423 -28.55 15.18 -3.32
N GLU A 424 -29.44 16.17 -3.49
CA GLU A 424 -30.91 15.97 -3.58
C GLU A 424 -31.33 15.15 -4.81
N ALA A 425 -30.62 15.29 -5.94
CA ALA A 425 -30.93 14.59 -7.18
C ALA A 425 -30.49 13.09 -7.16
N LEU A 426 -29.52 12.74 -6.34
CA LEU A 426 -28.94 11.40 -6.28
C LEU A 426 -29.66 10.52 -5.24
N ARG A 427 -29.51 9.21 -5.38
CA ARG A 427 -30.01 8.27 -4.39
C ARG A 427 -29.02 8.18 -3.20
N TYR A 428 -29.52 8.36 -1.98
CA TYR A 428 -28.74 8.12 -0.76
C TYR A 428 -29.67 7.88 0.43
N GLU A 429 -29.50 6.73 1.07
CA GLU A 429 -30.29 6.25 2.23
C GLU A 429 -29.39 5.68 3.33
N GLY A 430 -28.07 6.02 3.29
CA GLY A 430 -27.03 5.57 4.21
C GLY A 430 -25.90 4.81 3.52
N VAL A 431 -24.94 4.32 4.30
CA VAL A 431 -23.66 3.77 3.82
C VAL A 431 -23.81 2.58 2.85
N PHE A 432 -24.88 1.80 2.99
CA PHE A 432 -25.16 0.63 2.15
C PHE A 432 -26.33 0.87 1.16
N THR A 433 -26.46 2.09 0.65
CA THR A 433 -27.42 2.36 -0.45
C THR A 433 -26.92 1.73 -1.74
N PRO A 434 -27.66 0.78 -2.36
CA PRO A 434 -27.19 0.13 -3.58
C PRO A 434 -27.07 1.09 -4.76
N PRO A 435 -26.12 0.88 -5.70
CA PRO A 435 -26.05 1.60 -6.96
C PRO A 435 -27.37 1.58 -7.73
N SER A 436 -27.65 2.69 -8.45
CA SER A 436 -28.90 2.86 -9.18
C SER A 436 -28.68 3.44 -10.58
N LEU A 437 -29.72 3.41 -11.43
CA LEU A 437 -29.65 3.99 -12.77
C LEU A 437 -29.65 5.53 -12.75
N ARG A 438 -30.16 6.15 -11.69
CA ARG A 438 -30.16 7.62 -11.52
C ARG A 438 -28.88 8.16 -10.86
N GLY A 439 -27.97 7.27 -10.42
CA GLY A 439 -26.78 7.58 -9.64
C GLY A 439 -27.03 7.51 -8.14
N THR A 440 -26.08 6.90 -7.43
CA THR A 440 -26.11 6.69 -5.99
C THR A 440 -24.83 7.29 -5.38
N ILE A 441 -24.99 8.01 -4.26
CA ILE A 441 -23.87 8.47 -3.47
C ILE A 441 -23.32 7.30 -2.66
N ILE A 442 -22.04 7.02 -2.83
CA ILE A 442 -21.27 6.07 -2.01
C ILE A 442 -20.47 6.92 -1.00
N PHE A 443 -20.88 6.85 0.29
CA PHE A 443 -20.28 7.64 1.36
C PHE A 443 -20.17 6.84 2.66
N PRO A 444 -18.94 6.66 3.20
CA PRO A 444 -17.66 7.05 2.58
C PRO A 444 -17.46 6.36 1.24
N SER A 445 -16.60 6.94 0.40
CA SER A 445 -16.39 6.45 -0.97
C SER A 445 -15.76 5.05 -1.01
N ASN A 446 -15.70 4.44 -2.16
CA ASN A 446 -14.97 3.18 -2.36
C ASN A 446 -13.42 3.34 -2.25
N LEU A 447 -12.88 4.57 -2.26
CA LEU A 447 -11.52 4.81 -1.75
C LEU A 447 -11.44 4.45 -0.26
N GLY A 448 -12.56 4.51 0.43
CA GLY A 448 -12.79 4.00 1.76
C GLY A 448 -12.63 5.04 2.88
N GLY A 449 -13.44 4.86 3.90
CA GLY A 449 -13.27 5.50 5.19
C GLY A 449 -11.93 5.08 5.80
N LEU A 450 -11.63 3.78 5.81
CA LEU A 450 -10.28 3.23 6.04
C LEU A 450 -9.82 2.54 4.75
N ASN A 451 -8.52 2.57 4.45
CA ASN A 451 -7.97 1.96 3.25
C ASN A 451 -6.79 1.03 3.59
N TRP A 452 -6.02 0.60 2.59
CA TRP A 452 -4.89 -0.33 2.72
C TRP A 452 -3.89 0.06 3.82
N SER A 453 -3.83 1.33 4.14
CA SER A 453 -3.05 1.86 5.25
C SER A 453 -3.46 1.34 6.65
N GLY A 454 -4.70 0.86 6.82
CA GLY A 454 -5.20 0.19 8.04
C GLY A 454 -5.03 0.98 9.33
N VAL A 455 -4.85 0.25 10.43
CA VAL A 455 -4.76 0.79 11.79
C VAL A 455 -3.46 0.42 12.48
N SER A 456 -3.05 1.21 13.49
CA SER A 456 -1.90 0.94 14.34
C SER A 456 -2.36 0.68 15.77
N ILE A 457 -1.75 -0.28 16.46
CA ILE A 457 -2.26 -0.79 17.72
C ILE A 457 -1.18 -0.68 18.81
N ASP A 458 -1.43 0.11 19.84
CA ASP A 458 -0.64 0.13 21.07
C ASP A 458 -1.35 -0.69 22.15
N GLU A 459 -0.97 -1.97 22.28
CA GLU A 459 -1.55 -2.87 23.29
C GLU A 459 -1.33 -2.38 24.73
N ARG A 460 -0.19 -1.76 24.99
CA ARG A 460 0.19 -1.29 26.35
C ARG A 460 -0.73 -0.18 26.81
N ARG A 461 -1.08 0.74 25.90
CA ARG A 461 -2.02 1.84 26.18
C ARG A 461 -3.46 1.43 25.96
N GLY A 462 -3.72 0.37 25.20
CA GLY A 462 -5.04 -0.07 24.77
C GLY A 462 -5.65 0.89 23.75
N LEU A 463 -4.83 1.42 22.83
CA LEU A 463 -5.25 2.38 21.81
C LEU A 463 -5.09 1.80 20.40
N ILE A 464 -6.07 2.09 19.55
CA ILE A 464 -5.99 1.90 18.12
C ILE A 464 -5.98 3.28 17.45
N VAL A 465 -4.95 3.57 16.66
CA VAL A 465 -4.83 4.79 15.87
C VAL A 465 -5.22 4.51 14.44
N ALA A 466 -6.16 5.28 13.91
CA ALA A 466 -6.75 5.08 12.57
C ALA A 466 -6.89 6.39 11.79
N PRO A 467 -6.30 6.52 10.60
CA PRO A 467 -6.66 7.58 9.65
C PRO A 467 -8.00 7.23 8.99
N SER A 468 -8.88 8.21 8.76
CA SER A 468 -10.12 7.98 8.04
C SER A 468 -10.48 9.10 7.07
N ASN A 469 -11.14 8.74 5.96
CA ASN A 469 -11.58 9.66 4.91
C ASN A 469 -13.09 9.88 4.95
N ARG A 470 -13.53 11.06 4.48
CA ARG A 470 -14.91 11.53 4.55
C ARG A 470 -15.34 12.26 3.28
N PHE A 471 -15.07 11.71 2.13
CA PHE A 471 -15.59 12.21 0.87
C PHE A 471 -16.39 11.14 0.13
N ALA A 472 -17.16 11.54 -0.88
CA ALA A 472 -18.09 10.67 -1.57
C ALA A 472 -17.74 10.50 -3.04
N HIS A 473 -18.07 9.32 -3.57
CA HIS A 473 -18.21 9.07 -4.99
C HIS A 473 -19.69 8.97 -5.40
N VAL A 474 -19.95 9.10 -6.68
CA VAL A 474 -21.24 8.81 -7.31
C VAL A 474 -21.06 7.63 -8.23
N VAL A 475 -21.83 6.58 -8.02
CA VAL A 475 -21.87 5.40 -8.90
C VAL A 475 -23.20 5.36 -9.63
N THR A 476 -23.15 5.29 -10.96
CA THR A 476 -24.32 5.18 -11.82
C THR A 476 -24.23 3.92 -12.66
N LEU A 477 -25.23 3.03 -12.56
CA LEU A 477 -25.35 1.91 -13.46
C LEU A 477 -25.90 2.36 -14.81
N ILE A 478 -25.27 1.90 -15.88
CA ILE A 478 -25.59 2.33 -17.25
C ILE A 478 -26.04 1.10 -18.04
N PRO A 479 -27.26 1.10 -18.59
CA PRO A 479 -27.68 0.03 -19.50
C PRO A 479 -26.66 -0.21 -20.61
N ARG A 480 -26.41 -1.45 -20.94
CA ARG A 480 -25.31 -1.87 -21.83
C ARG A 480 -25.37 -1.21 -23.20
N ASP A 481 -26.55 -1.02 -23.76
CA ASP A 481 -26.79 -0.33 -25.06
C ASP A 481 -26.43 1.16 -25.02
N SER A 482 -26.40 1.76 -23.83
CA SER A 482 -26.14 3.19 -23.59
C SER A 482 -24.69 3.49 -23.24
N LEU A 483 -23.82 2.50 -23.02
CA LEU A 483 -22.43 2.68 -22.60
C LEU A 483 -21.62 3.53 -23.58
N ALA A 484 -21.74 3.29 -24.88
CA ALA A 484 -21.00 4.08 -25.88
C ALA A 484 -21.42 5.57 -25.89
N ALA A 485 -22.69 5.86 -25.65
CA ALA A 485 -23.19 7.23 -25.53
C ALA A 485 -22.68 7.88 -24.24
N ALA A 486 -22.70 7.16 -23.12
CA ALA A 486 -22.18 7.63 -21.84
C ALA A 486 -20.69 8.00 -21.91
N ARG A 487 -19.84 7.18 -22.53
CA ARG A 487 -18.41 7.50 -22.73
C ARG A 487 -18.18 8.77 -23.55
N ARG A 488 -19.03 9.01 -24.56
CA ARG A 488 -18.93 10.28 -25.34
C ARG A 488 -19.43 11.49 -24.54
N ALA A 489 -20.42 11.31 -23.69
CA ALA A 489 -20.99 12.39 -22.88
C ALA A 489 -20.11 12.78 -21.67
N HIS A 490 -19.33 11.82 -21.14
CA HIS A 490 -18.52 11.97 -19.94
C HIS A 490 -17.03 11.63 -20.19
N PRO A 491 -16.31 12.40 -21.05
CA PRO A 491 -14.90 12.14 -21.31
C PRO A 491 -14.06 12.33 -20.03
N GLY A 492 -13.16 11.37 -19.76
CA GLY A 492 -12.30 11.40 -18.59
C GLY A 492 -12.94 10.90 -17.29
N VAL A 493 -14.22 10.56 -17.29
CA VAL A 493 -14.87 9.87 -16.16
C VAL A 493 -14.69 8.34 -16.34
N GLU A 494 -14.46 7.65 -15.24
CA GLU A 494 -14.32 6.19 -15.26
C GLU A 494 -15.64 5.51 -15.64
N ILE A 495 -15.62 4.75 -16.73
CA ILE A 495 -16.74 3.92 -17.15
C ILE A 495 -16.26 2.50 -17.44
N SER A 496 -16.69 1.55 -16.61
CA SER A 496 -16.35 0.14 -16.71
C SER A 496 -17.45 -0.68 -17.37
N ASP A 497 -17.03 -1.69 -18.14
CA ASP A 497 -17.95 -2.49 -18.95
C ASP A 497 -18.83 -3.44 -18.13
N GLN A 498 -18.34 -3.99 -17.04
CA GLN A 498 -18.98 -5.08 -16.31
C GLN A 498 -19.54 -6.17 -17.26
N ARG A 499 -18.69 -6.63 -18.21
CA ARG A 499 -19.12 -7.61 -19.23
C ARG A 499 -19.67 -8.87 -18.58
N GLY A 500 -20.74 -9.40 -19.15
CA GLY A 500 -21.48 -10.53 -18.57
C GLY A 500 -22.69 -10.11 -17.75
N THR A 501 -22.91 -8.79 -17.56
CA THR A 501 -24.10 -8.25 -16.89
C THR A 501 -24.90 -7.34 -17.82
N PRO A 502 -26.16 -6.99 -17.50
CA PRO A 502 -26.96 -6.04 -18.27
C PRO A 502 -26.47 -4.59 -18.20
N TYR A 503 -25.59 -4.27 -17.27
CA TYR A 503 -25.16 -2.91 -16.97
C TYR A 503 -23.64 -2.79 -17.01
N GLY A 504 -23.13 -1.64 -17.50
CA GLY A 504 -21.84 -1.10 -17.09
C GLY A 504 -22.01 -0.14 -15.93
N MET A 505 -20.93 0.46 -15.45
CA MET A 505 -20.97 1.45 -14.41
C MET A 505 -20.15 2.69 -14.76
N MET A 506 -20.58 3.83 -14.28
CA MET A 506 -19.83 5.09 -14.25
C MET A 506 -19.57 5.48 -12.80
N ARG A 507 -18.32 5.84 -12.49
CA ARG A 507 -17.90 6.32 -11.18
C ARG A 507 -17.28 7.71 -11.31
N ASP A 508 -17.85 8.67 -10.58
CA ASP A 508 -17.38 10.04 -10.54
C ASP A 508 -17.21 10.50 -9.08
N VAL A 509 -16.49 11.58 -8.87
CA VAL A 509 -16.36 12.21 -7.55
C VAL A 509 -17.53 13.16 -7.30
N LEU A 510 -18.03 13.23 -6.07
CA LEU A 510 -19.04 14.19 -5.66
C LEU A 510 -18.36 15.53 -5.31
N PHE A 511 -17.85 16.21 -6.34
CA PHE A 511 -17.09 17.47 -6.21
C PHE A 511 -17.77 18.58 -7.00
N GLU A 512 -17.59 19.82 -6.56
CA GLU A 512 -17.90 21.02 -7.29
C GLU A 512 -16.65 21.90 -7.38
N ASN A 513 -16.20 22.21 -8.60
CA ASN A 513 -14.96 22.96 -8.84
C ASN A 513 -13.73 22.37 -8.12
N ARG A 514 -13.58 21.04 -8.14
CA ARG A 514 -12.53 20.26 -7.46
C ARG A 514 -12.57 20.28 -5.93
N VAL A 515 -13.67 20.74 -5.34
CA VAL A 515 -13.90 20.75 -3.89
C VAL A 515 -14.95 19.70 -3.56
N PRO A 516 -14.72 18.83 -2.55
CA PRO A 516 -15.73 17.86 -2.14
C PRO A 516 -17.02 18.54 -1.70
N CYS A 517 -18.16 18.04 -2.15
CA CYS A 517 -19.48 18.47 -1.70
C CYS A 517 -19.84 17.99 -0.29
N THR A 518 -19.07 17.05 0.26
CA THR A 518 -19.20 16.59 1.64
C THR A 518 -18.59 17.59 2.62
N PRO A 519 -19.11 17.71 3.86
CA PRO A 519 -18.56 18.64 4.84
C PRO A 519 -17.14 18.23 5.29
N PRO A 520 -16.22 19.20 5.50
CA PRO A 520 -14.93 18.94 6.10
C PRO A 520 -15.08 18.53 7.60
N PRO A 521 -14.04 17.93 8.21
CA PRO A 521 -12.73 17.56 7.64
C PRO A 521 -12.85 16.35 6.72
N TRP A 522 -12.16 16.37 5.55
CA TRP A 522 -12.20 15.26 4.60
C TRP A 522 -11.25 14.11 4.94
N GLY A 523 -10.26 14.38 5.79
CA GLY A 523 -9.40 13.38 6.40
C GLY A 523 -9.23 13.65 7.88
N THR A 524 -9.25 12.59 8.68
CA THR A 524 -9.04 12.66 10.14
C THR A 524 -8.08 11.59 10.61
N LEU A 525 -7.45 11.85 11.75
CA LEU A 525 -6.73 10.84 12.53
C LEU A 525 -7.47 10.69 13.87
N ALA A 526 -7.74 9.45 14.27
CA ALA A 526 -8.44 9.17 15.52
C ALA A 526 -7.71 8.13 16.36
N ALA A 527 -7.83 8.21 17.68
CA ALA A 527 -7.48 7.11 18.58
C ALA A 527 -8.75 6.56 19.22
N VAL A 528 -8.95 5.25 19.12
CA VAL A 528 -10.02 4.50 19.76
C VAL A 528 -9.46 3.83 21.02
N ASP A 529 -10.12 4.05 22.15
CA ASP A 529 -9.78 3.45 23.43
C ASP A 529 -10.49 2.10 23.58
N LEU A 530 -9.72 1.02 23.57
CA LEU A 530 -10.22 -0.34 23.74
C LEU A 530 -10.65 -0.67 25.17
N LYS A 531 -10.25 0.15 26.16
CA LYS A 531 -10.61 -0.05 27.58
C LYS A 531 -11.88 0.71 27.96
N GLY A 532 -12.09 1.87 27.34
CA GLY A 532 -13.23 2.74 27.58
C GLY A 532 -14.33 2.66 26.53
N ASP A 533 -14.16 1.85 25.50
CA ASP A 533 -15.08 1.71 24.36
C ASP A 533 -15.51 3.07 23.79
N SER A 534 -14.55 3.97 23.59
CA SER A 534 -14.77 5.36 23.17
C SER A 534 -13.72 5.85 22.20
N VAL A 535 -14.06 6.88 21.44
CA VAL A 535 -13.04 7.66 20.68
C VAL A 535 -12.34 8.57 21.69
N ARG A 536 -11.07 8.31 21.97
CA ARG A 536 -10.25 9.11 22.87
C ARG A 536 -10.06 10.52 22.34
N TRP A 537 -9.73 10.63 21.08
CA TRP A 537 -9.62 11.87 20.33
C TRP A 537 -9.79 11.62 18.83
N GLN A 538 -10.20 12.66 18.10
CA GLN A 538 -10.24 12.70 16.65
C GLN A 538 -9.91 14.12 16.20
N VAL A 539 -8.89 14.24 15.33
CA VAL A 539 -8.39 15.52 14.82
C VAL A 539 -8.38 15.54 13.30
N PRO A 540 -8.54 16.70 12.65
CA PRO A 540 -8.28 16.83 11.23
C PRO A 540 -6.84 16.43 10.89
N LEU A 541 -6.65 15.68 9.80
CA LEU A 541 -5.34 15.25 9.35
C LEU A 541 -4.92 16.03 8.10
N GLY A 542 -3.83 16.80 8.20
CA GLY A 542 -3.32 17.61 7.10
C GLY A 542 -4.18 18.84 6.77
N ALA A 543 -3.71 19.60 5.79
CA ALA A 543 -4.39 20.79 5.31
C ALA A 543 -4.08 21.02 3.83
N LEU A 544 -5.00 21.67 3.11
CA LEU A 544 -4.80 22.13 1.76
C LEU A 544 -4.84 23.66 1.73
N PRO A 545 -3.99 24.34 0.94
CA PRO A 545 -4.00 25.79 0.88
C PRO A 545 -5.38 26.34 0.53
N GLY A 546 -5.89 27.28 1.33
CA GLY A 546 -7.21 27.90 1.13
C GLY A 546 -8.42 27.03 1.44
N MET A 547 -8.21 25.83 2.02
CA MET A 547 -9.26 24.90 2.39
C MET A 547 -9.37 24.74 3.92
N PRO A 548 -10.52 24.29 4.44
CA PRO A 548 -10.63 23.84 5.83
C PRO A 548 -9.62 22.75 6.15
N PRO A 549 -9.19 22.58 7.44
CA PRO A 549 -8.32 21.49 7.85
C PRO A 549 -8.91 20.12 7.55
N GLY A 550 -8.03 19.16 7.26
CA GLY A 550 -8.38 17.77 6.96
C GLY A 550 -8.29 17.44 5.48
N SER A 551 -7.14 16.94 5.06
CA SER A 551 -6.89 16.43 3.70
C SER A 551 -7.23 14.95 3.63
N PRO A 552 -7.79 14.43 2.53
CA PRO A 552 -7.84 12.99 2.31
C PRO A 552 -6.45 12.35 2.49
N SER A 553 -6.42 11.13 3.00
CA SER A 553 -5.18 10.39 3.24
C SER A 553 -5.34 8.92 2.87
N VAL A 554 -4.35 8.37 2.18
CA VAL A 554 -4.25 6.92 1.96
C VAL A 554 -2.99 6.33 2.61
N GLY A 555 -2.14 7.15 3.22
CA GLY A 555 -1.00 6.72 4.03
C GLY A 555 -1.41 6.19 5.40
N GLY A 556 -0.60 5.31 5.97
CA GLY A 556 -0.82 4.72 7.29
C GLY A 556 0.01 5.34 8.40
N ALA A 557 -0.42 5.12 9.63
CA ALA A 557 0.35 5.46 10.81
C ALA A 557 1.20 4.28 11.29
N ILE A 558 2.27 4.57 12.03
CA ILE A 558 2.92 3.67 12.98
C ILE A 558 2.89 4.29 14.37
N VAL A 559 2.86 3.47 15.40
CA VAL A 559 2.92 3.93 16.79
C VAL A 559 4.15 3.39 17.50
N THR A 560 4.70 4.15 18.46
CA THR A 560 5.94 3.79 19.15
C THR A 560 5.78 3.79 20.66
N ALA A 561 6.64 3.06 21.35
CA ALA A 561 6.71 3.08 22.81
C ALA A 561 7.02 4.47 23.36
N GLY A 562 7.67 5.34 22.59
CA GLY A 562 7.91 6.76 22.90
C GLY A 562 6.63 7.61 22.99
N GLY A 563 5.46 7.04 22.70
CA GLY A 563 4.16 7.71 22.81
C GLY A 563 3.80 8.56 21.61
N LEU A 564 4.29 8.20 20.44
CA LEU A 564 4.11 8.94 19.19
C LEU A 564 3.39 8.09 18.14
N ALA A 565 2.56 8.75 17.33
CA ALA A 565 2.04 8.23 16.07
C ALA A 565 2.66 9.01 14.90
N PHE A 566 3.42 8.33 14.02
CA PHE A 566 3.97 8.92 12.81
C PHE A 566 3.10 8.58 11.62
N ILE A 567 2.73 9.58 10.81
CA ILE A 567 1.88 9.42 9.64
C ILE A 567 2.24 10.42 8.55
N ALA A 568 2.10 9.99 7.30
CA ALA A 568 2.09 10.84 6.10
C ALA A 568 0.83 10.53 5.26
N GLY A 569 0.85 10.79 3.95
CA GLY A 569 -0.23 10.38 3.03
C GLY A 569 -1.27 11.45 2.75
N THR A 570 -1.11 12.63 3.32
CA THR A 570 -1.92 13.81 3.04
C THR A 570 -1.43 14.56 1.79
N PHE A 571 -2.31 15.32 1.16
CA PHE A 571 -2.00 16.05 -0.09
C PHE A 571 -1.06 17.25 0.12
N ASP A 572 -0.85 17.67 1.35
CA ASP A 572 0.08 18.75 1.72
C ASP A 572 1.54 18.28 1.88
N GLN A 573 1.83 17.03 1.52
CA GLN A 573 3.18 16.45 1.43
C GLN A 573 3.97 16.61 2.74
N GLN A 574 3.40 16.16 3.86
CA GLN A 574 4.06 16.25 5.16
C GLN A 574 4.13 14.90 5.86
N LEU A 575 5.28 14.60 6.48
CA LEU A 575 5.40 13.58 7.52
C LEU A 575 5.16 14.25 8.87
N ARG A 576 4.27 13.66 9.69
CA ARG A 576 3.86 14.21 10.98
C ARG A 576 4.08 13.24 12.12
N ALA A 577 4.28 13.78 13.33
CA ALA A 577 4.26 13.04 14.57
C ALA A 577 3.20 13.63 15.51
N PHE A 578 2.30 12.77 15.99
CA PHE A 578 1.25 13.12 16.94
C PHE A 578 1.51 12.48 18.30
N ASP A 579 1.13 13.17 19.37
CA ASP A 579 0.99 12.55 20.69
C ASP A 579 -0.16 11.54 20.66
N ILE A 580 0.14 10.27 20.94
CA ILE A 580 -0.85 9.19 20.89
C ILE A 580 -1.98 9.32 21.92
N GLU A 581 -1.74 10.02 23.04
CA GLU A 581 -2.73 10.20 24.11
C GLU A 581 -3.70 11.35 23.84
N THR A 582 -3.26 12.42 23.15
CA THR A 582 -4.02 13.65 23.00
C THR A 582 -4.40 13.99 21.57
N GLY A 583 -3.74 13.40 20.56
CA GLY A 583 -3.89 13.77 19.16
C GLY A 583 -3.23 15.11 18.79
N THR A 584 -2.42 15.68 19.66
CA THR A 584 -1.70 16.93 19.38
C THR A 584 -0.56 16.64 18.39
N GLU A 585 -0.48 17.41 17.30
CA GLU A 585 0.66 17.39 16.40
C GLU A 585 1.88 18.03 17.09
N LEU A 586 2.96 17.24 17.25
CA LEU A 586 4.18 17.67 17.95
C LEU A 586 5.32 18.01 17.00
N TRP A 587 5.29 17.49 15.78
CA TRP A 587 6.32 17.71 14.78
C TRP A 587 5.81 17.39 13.38
N HIS A 588 6.37 18.10 12.40
CA HIS A 588 6.20 17.76 10.98
C HIS A 588 7.43 18.13 10.15
N ALA A 589 7.56 17.49 8.99
CA ALA A 589 8.57 17.80 7.98
C ALA A 589 7.93 17.78 6.59
N ALA A 590 8.24 18.81 5.80
CA ALA A 590 7.87 18.87 4.39
C ALA A 590 8.63 17.80 3.59
N LEU A 591 7.93 17.17 2.65
CA LEU A 591 8.45 16.13 1.77
C LEU A 591 8.50 16.62 0.32
N PRO A 592 9.45 16.13 -0.49
CA PRO A 592 9.60 16.57 -1.88
C PRO A 592 8.51 16.01 -2.81
N ALA A 593 7.80 14.99 -2.39
CA ALA A 593 6.71 14.34 -3.13
C ALA A 593 5.64 13.82 -2.17
N GLY A 594 4.49 13.40 -2.68
CA GLY A 594 3.45 12.76 -1.88
C GLY A 594 3.96 11.47 -1.23
N ALA A 595 3.70 11.27 0.06
CA ALA A 595 4.17 10.09 0.79
C ALA A 595 2.99 9.26 1.28
N HIS A 596 2.48 8.40 0.42
CA HIS A 596 1.32 7.54 0.69
C HIS A 596 1.70 6.18 1.28
N ALA A 597 2.97 5.99 1.61
CA ALA A 597 3.54 4.80 2.23
C ALA A 597 3.26 4.71 3.73
N LEU A 598 3.52 3.55 4.31
CA LEU A 598 3.59 3.37 5.76
C LEU A 598 5.00 3.74 6.22
N PRO A 599 5.18 4.61 7.23
CA PRO A 599 6.49 4.85 7.83
C PRO A 599 7.08 3.57 8.45
N THR A 600 8.40 3.54 8.60
CA THR A 600 9.14 2.48 9.29
C THR A 600 10.02 3.11 10.35
N THR A 601 10.17 2.47 11.52
CA THR A 601 11.13 2.90 12.54
C THR A 601 12.01 1.74 12.98
N TYR A 602 13.31 2.00 13.15
CA TYR A 602 14.31 0.98 13.46
C TYR A 602 15.52 1.58 14.18
N LEU A 603 16.40 0.71 14.69
CA LEU A 603 17.71 1.09 15.23
C LEU A 603 18.83 0.81 14.22
N ALA A 604 19.71 1.78 14.01
CA ALA A 604 20.95 1.58 13.27
C ALA A 604 22.06 2.42 13.90
N GLY A 605 23.26 1.83 14.12
CA GLY A 605 24.37 2.52 14.76
C GLY A 605 24.07 3.11 16.14
N GLY A 606 23.10 2.52 16.87
CA GLY A 606 22.66 3.01 18.18
C GLY A 606 21.63 4.14 18.16
N HIS A 607 21.20 4.61 16.98
CA HIS A 607 20.20 5.67 16.79
C HIS A 607 18.89 5.12 16.25
N GLN A 608 17.78 5.67 16.74
CA GLN A 608 16.45 5.40 16.18
C GLN A 608 16.22 6.28 14.96
N TYR A 609 15.77 5.65 13.88
CA TYR A 609 15.36 6.32 12.64
C TYR A 609 13.86 6.17 12.40
N VAL A 610 13.28 7.15 11.71
CA VAL A 610 11.97 7.08 11.09
C VAL A 610 12.16 7.29 9.59
N VAL A 611 11.74 6.33 8.77
CA VAL A 611 11.90 6.35 7.31
C VAL A 611 10.55 6.34 6.63
N ILE A 612 10.45 7.09 5.52
CA ILE A 612 9.24 7.16 4.69
C ILE A 612 9.62 7.16 3.20
N ALA A 613 8.85 6.42 2.38
CA ALA A 613 8.87 6.52 0.93
C ALA A 613 7.95 7.66 0.48
N ALA A 614 8.46 8.54 -0.38
CA ALA A 614 7.72 9.66 -0.93
C ALA A 614 7.85 9.66 -2.46
N GLY A 615 6.84 9.12 -3.12
CA GLY A 615 6.85 8.93 -4.58
C GLY A 615 5.57 9.36 -5.29
N GLY A 616 4.62 9.91 -4.56
CA GLY A 616 3.36 10.36 -5.11
C GLY A 616 2.35 9.24 -5.34
N HIS A 617 1.22 9.64 -5.91
CA HIS A 617 0.12 8.76 -6.27
C HIS A 617 -0.60 9.36 -7.49
N ASP A 618 -0.51 8.67 -8.62
CA ASP A 618 -1.01 9.10 -9.92
C ASP A 618 -2.50 9.45 -9.93
N ARG A 619 -3.35 8.56 -9.44
CA ARG A 619 -4.82 8.76 -9.41
C ARG A 619 -5.29 9.85 -8.44
N LEU A 620 -4.49 10.15 -7.42
CA LEU A 620 -4.78 11.24 -6.49
C LEU A 620 -4.19 12.59 -6.93
N GLY A 621 -3.37 12.60 -7.98
CA GLY A 621 -2.76 13.80 -8.53
C GLY A 621 -1.78 14.48 -7.56
N THR A 622 -1.17 13.72 -6.64
CA THR A 622 -0.14 14.26 -5.74
C THR A 622 1.20 14.34 -6.45
N THR A 623 2.10 15.19 -5.97
CA THR A 623 3.44 15.35 -6.56
C THR A 623 4.14 14.01 -6.64
N MET A 624 4.55 13.62 -7.85
CA MET A 624 5.25 12.38 -8.11
C MET A 624 6.74 12.50 -7.77
N GLY A 625 7.36 11.38 -7.41
CA GLY A 625 8.77 11.30 -7.05
C GLY A 625 9.21 9.86 -6.88
N ASP A 626 10.41 9.67 -6.33
CA ASP A 626 11.01 8.36 -6.07
C ASP A 626 11.96 8.41 -4.87
N TYR A 627 11.54 9.16 -3.85
CA TYR A 627 12.37 9.44 -2.68
C TYR A 627 12.18 8.40 -1.58
N LEU A 628 13.28 8.14 -0.84
CA LEU A 628 13.26 7.54 0.47
C LEU A 628 13.99 8.48 1.43
N LEU A 629 13.31 8.87 2.52
CA LEU A 629 13.82 9.87 3.48
C LEU A 629 13.88 9.25 4.88
N ALA A 630 14.98 9.50 5.60
CA ALA A 630 15.18 9.07 6.97
C ALA A 630 15.39 10.24 7.90
N TYR A 631 14.78 10.18 9.07
CA TYR A 631 14.88 11.18 10.12
C TYR A 631 15.43 10.54 11.40
N THR A 632 16.25 11.27 12.16
CA THR A 632 16.81 10.84 13.45
C THR A 632 16.98 12.02 14.39
N LEU A 633 17.22 11.75 15.67
CA LEU A 633 17.58 12.78 16.64
C LEU A 633 19.05 13.19 16.47
N PRO A 634 19.43 14.45 16.82
CA PRO A 634 20.83 14.85 16.93
C PRO A 634 21.53 14.07 18.04
N GLY A 635 22.81 13.78 17.85
CA GLY A 635 23.64 13.12 18.88
C GLY A 635 25.01 12.71 18.35
N PRO A 636 25.92 12.24 19.23
CA PRO A 636 27.22 11.73 18.80
C PRO A 636 27.06 10.54 17.86
N GLY A 637 27.68 10.59 16.68
CA GLY A 637 27.58 9.56 15.65
C GLY A 637 26.29 9.61 14.81
N ALA A 638 25.31 10.44 15.15
CA ALA A 638 24.19 10.72 14.27
C ALA A 638 24.65 11.45 13.01
N PRO A 639 24.04 11.21 11.84
CA PRO A 639 24.32 12.00 10.64
C PRO A 639 24.17 13.50 10.92
N THR A 640 25.06 14.32 10.39
CA THR A 640 24.95 15.77 10.52
C THR A 640 23.73 16.29 9.79
N PRO A 641 22.97 17.25 10.36
CA PRO A 641 21.81 17.79 9.68
C PRO A 641 22.20 18.46 8.37
N ASP A 642 21.29 18.36 7.41
CA ASP A 642 21.36 19.19 6.23
C ASP A 642 20.91 20.63 6.60
N THR A 643 21.83 21.40 7.14
CA THR A 643 21.61 22.85 7.35
C THR A 643 22.11 23.67 6.16
N ALA A 644 22.41 22.99 5.05
CA ALA A 644 23.17 23.59 3.98
C ALA A 644 22.35 24.54 3.10
N GLN A 645 22.50 25.79 3.35
CA GLN A 645 22.87 26.71 2.26
C GLN A 645 24.33 26.37 1.81
N GLY A 646 24.58 25.12 1.42
CA GLY A 646 25.87 24.67 0.96
C GLY A 646 26.23 25.31 -0.37
N SER A 647 27.52 25.56 -0.60
CA SER A 647 28.02 25.96 -1.91
C SER A 647 27.75 24.81 -2.90
N PHE A 648 27.07 25.09 -3.99
CA PHE A 648 26.93 24.16 -5.11
C PHE A 648 28.27 23.85 -5.80
N ALA A 649 29.31 24.63 -5.60
CA ALA A 649 30.62 24.41 -6.21
C ALA A 649 31.24 23.10 -5.70
N GLY A 650 31.72 22.28 -6.61
CA GLY A 650 32.31 20.96 -6.32
C GLY A 650 32.21 20.00 -7.48
N THR A 651 32.85 18.86 -7.36
CA THR A 651 32.71 17.75 -8.33
C THR A 651 31.73 16.72 -7.78
N TYR A 652 30.76 16.37 -8.59
CA TYR A 652 29.67 15.43 -8.26
C TYR A 652 29.72 14.26 -9.23
N ARG A 653 29.56 13.04 -8.74
CA ARG A 653 29.53 11.82 -9.54
C ARG A 653 28.33 10.96 -9.18
N GLY A 654 27.66 10.41 -10.17
CA GLY A 654 26.48 9.57 -9.96
C GLY A 654 25.83 9.20 -11.27
N GLU A 655 24.49 9.15 -11.25
CA GLU A 655 23.71 8.65 -12.37
C GLU A 655 22.64 9.66 -12.80
N LEU A 656 22.48 9.72 -14.11
CA LEU A 656 21.30 10.24 -14.80
C LEU A 656 20.46 9.06 -15.26
N ARG A 657 19.17 9.11 -15.01
CA ARG A 657 18.21 8.05 -15.37
C ARG A 657 17.09 8.62 -16.21
N VAL A 658 16.90 8.06 -17.40
CA VAL A 658 15.86 8.49 -18.35
C VAL A 658 15.36 7.26 -19.10
N GLY A 659 14.03 7.04 -19.10
CA GLY A 659 13.41 5.99 -19.90
C GLY A 659 13.99 4.58 -19.65
N GLY A 660 14.34 4.26 -18.40
CA GLY A 660 14.98 2.99 -18.02
C GLY A 660 16.50 2.92 -18.28
N ALA A 661 17.09 3.88 -18.98
CA ALA A 661 18.54 3.95 -19.17
C ALA A 661 19.22 4.57 -17.96
N ARG A 662 20.37 4.02 -17.56
CA ARG A 662 21.27 4.58 -16.53
C ARG A 662 22.54 5.06 -17.20
N ILE A 663 22.87 6.31 -16.94
CA ILE A 663 24.00 6.98 -17.57
C ILE A 663 24.88 7.54 -16.45
N GLY A 664 26.08 6.99 -16.29
CA GLY A 664 27.07 7.50 -15.34
C GLY A 664 27.49 8.92 -15.74
N LEU A 665 27.48 9.84 -14.78
CA LEU A 665 27.74 11.27 -15.00
C LEU A 665 28.70 11.81 -13.95
N THR A 666 29.66 12.60 -14.40
CA THR A 666 30.47 13.46 -13.54
C THR A 666 30.21 14.92 -13.89
N LEU A 667 29.73 15.70 -12.93
CA LEU A 667 29.45 17.13 -13.05
C LEU A 667 30.40 17.90 -12.16
N THR A 668 31.13 18.87 -12.71
CA THR A 668 31.94 19.80 -11.93
C THR A 668 31.31 21.19 -12.00
N LEU A 669 31.00 21.76 -10.85
CA LEU A 669 30.46 23.10 -10.69
C LEU A 669 31.53 23.99 -10.09
N THR A 670 31.88 25.08 -10.75
CA THR A 670 32.91 26.05 -10.32
C THR A 670 32.26 27.41 -10.03
N ALA A 671 32.57 27.97 -8.88
CA ALA A 671 32.12 29.31 -8.52
C ALA A 671 32.89 30.36 -9.32
N ALA A 672 32.21 31.30 -9.95
CA ALA A 672 32.75 32.45 -10.67
C ALA A 672 32.04 33.72 -10.18
N GLY A 673 32.50 34.28 -9.06
CA GLY A 673 31.80 35.36 -8.36
C GLY A 673 30.42 34.91 -7.86
N ASN A 674 29.36 35.61 -8.25
CA ASN A 674 27.97 35.25 -7.94
C ASN A 674 27.37 34.22 -8.89
N SER A 675 28.08 33.79 -9.92
CA SER A 675 27.64 32.80 -10.91
C SER A 675 28.29 31.43 -10.68
N LEU A 676 27.68 30.40 -11.28
CA LEU A 676 28.24 29.05 -11.34
C LEU A 676 28.48 28.69 -12.81
N THR A 677 29.59 28.08 -13.10
CA THR A 677 29.86 27.44 -14.39
C THR A 677 29.88 25.93 -14.20
N GLY A 678 29.37 25.16 -15.17
CA GLY A 678 29.33 23.72 -15.13
C GLY A 678 30.16 23.08 -16.22
N SER A 679 30.81 21.97 -15.93
CA SER A 679 31.39 21.07 -16.93
C SER A 679 30.98 19.63 -16.64
N ILE A 680 30.79 18.86 -17.69
CA ILE A 680 30.45 17.44 -17.61
C ILE A 680 31.60 16.62 -18.15
N GLY A 681 32.09 15.70 -17.34
CA GLY A 681 33.10 14.72 -17.72
C GLY A 681 32.58 13.70 -18.72
N PRO A 682 33.46 12.82 -19.25
CA PRO A 682 33.06 11.79 -20.18
C PRO A 682 31.90 10.95 -19.64
N ILE A 683 30.91 10.71 -20.48
CA ILE A 683 29.73 9.88 -20.19
C ILE A 683 29.86 8.60 -21.02
N ASP A 684 29.71 7.42 -20.41
CA ASP A 684 30.04 6.12 -21.02
C ASP A 684 29.32 5.80 -22.35
N SER A 685 28.24 6.49 -22.68
CA SER A 685 27.47 6.19 -23.92
C SER A 685 26.92 7.43 -24.63
N VAL A 686 27.22 8.61 -24.13
CA VAL A 686 26.64 9.87 -24.61
C VAL A 686 27.74 10.91 -24.76
N GLN A 687 27.72 11.66 -25.86
CA GLN A 687 28.64 12.76 -26.12
C GLN A 687 27.98 14.09 -25.79
N VAL A 688 28.54 14.85 -24.91
CA VAL A 688 28.10 16.26 -24.66
C VAL A 688 28.59 17.12 -25.82
N THR A 689 27.65 17.76 -26.50
CA THR A 689 27.94 18.43 -27.80
C THR A 689 28.03 19.96 -27.69
N GLY A 690 27.87 20.52 -26.48
CA GLY A 690 27.92 21.97 -26.27
C GLY A 690 28.15 22.36 -24.81
N ALA A 691 28.01 23.65 -24.54
CA ALA A 691 28.23 24.21 -23.21
C ALA A 691 27.19 23.72 -22.19
N VAL A 692 27.64 23.54 -20.94
CA VAL A 692 26.77 23.31 -19.80
C VAL A 692 26.30 24.66 -19.28
N THR A 693 25.00 24.90 -19.36
CA THR A 693 24.37 26.10 -18.81
C THR A 693 23.90 25.82 -17.38
N VAL A 694 24.28 26.70 -16.46
CA VAL A 694 23.91 26.62 -15.04
C VAL A 694 23.15 27.87 -14.65
N THR A 695 21.93 27.70 -14.15
CA THR A 695 21.10 28.79 -13.64
C THR A 695 20.83 28.56 -12.15
N ARG A 696 20.85 29.62 -11.36
CA ARG A 696 20.58 29.55 -9.92
C ARG A 696 19.33 30.34 -9.59
N THR A 697 18.36 29.70 -8.95
CA THR A 697 17.19 30.31 -8.32
C THR A 697 17.21 29.93 -6.84
N GLU A 698 16.42 30.58 -5.98
CA GLU A 698 16.40 30.32 -4.55
C GLU A 698 16.32 28.83 -4.22
N GLY A 699 17.41 28.27 -3.64
CA GLY A 699 17.49 26.87 -3.21
C GLY A 699 17.54 25.81 -4.31
N GLN A 700 17.55 26.21 -5.60
CA GLN A 700 17.58 25.29 -6.74
C GLN A 700 18.67 25.66 -7.76
N LEU A 701 19.13 24.66 -8.49
CA LEU A 701 20.07 24.80 -9.57
C LEU A 701 19.51 24.15 -10.84
N GLY A 702 19.29 24.97 -11.87
CA GLY A 702 18.99 24.48 -13.22
C GLY A 702 20.28 24.14 -13.95
N ILE A 703 20.36 22.95 -14.53
CA ILE A 703 21.51 22.47 -15.30
C ILE A 703 21.00 22.02 -16.65
N GLN A 704 21.58 22.57 -17.74
CA GLN A 704 21.19 22.23 -19.08
C GLN A 704 22.41 21.97 -19.95
N PHE A 705 22.37 20.91 -20.76
CA PHE A 705 23.41 20.58 -21.71
C PHE A 705 22.88 19.80 -22.90
N PRO A 706 23.40 20.10 -24.12
CA PRO A 706 23.09 19.34 -25.32
C PRO A 706 23.93 18.06 -25.36
N PHE A 707 23.36 17.00 -25.97
CA PHE A 707 24.02 15.71 -26.10
C PHE A 707 23.71 15.03 -27.44
N PHE A 708 24.60 14.11 -27.81
CA PHE A 708 24.41 13.14 -28.92
C PHE A 708 24.60 11.72 -28.39
N TYR A 709 23.69 10.81 -28.75
CA TYR A 709 23.73 9.41 -28.38
C TYR A 709 24.09 8.56 -29.60
N PRO A 710 25.38 8.18 -29.76
CA PRO A 710 25.87 7.53 -30.98
C PRO A 710 25.19 6.20 -31.31
N GLN A 711 24.87 5.40 -30.27
CA GLN A 711 24.27 4.07 -30.45
C GLN A 711 22.85 4.12 -31.04
N ARG A 712 22.12 5.21 -30.79
CA ARG A 712 20.77 5.44 -31.32
C ARG A 712 20.70 6.51 -32.42
N GLN A 713 21.83 7.10 -32.78
CA GLN A 713 21.93 8.18 -33.77
C GLN A 713 20.93 9.33 -33.48
N CYS A 714 20.77 9.67 -32.22
CA CYS A 714 19.83 10.71 -31.80
C CYS A 714 20.54 11.79 -30.99
N GLN A 715 19.96 12.99 -30.99
CA GLN A 715 20.47 14.14 -30.22
C GLN A 715 19.35 14.83 -29.45
N GLY A 716 19.73 15.55 -28.40
CA GLY A 716 18.76 16.24 -27.58
C GLY A 716 19.40 17.19 -26.58
N VAL A 717 18.57 17.69 -25.69
CA VAL A 717 18.98 18.54 -24.57
C VAL A 717 18.47 17.89 -23.27
N ILE A 718 19.38 17.75 -22.33
CA ILE A 718 19.07 17.37 -20.95
C ILE A 718 18.89 18.65 -20.16
N SER A 719 17.75 18.80 -19.48
CA SER A 719 17.44 19.91 -18.60
C SER A 719 17.12 19.35 -17.23
N ALA A 720 17.93 19.65 -16.21
CA ALA A 720 17.76 19.21 -14.84
C ALA A 720 17.40 20.39 -13.92
N SER A 721 16.40 20.21 -13.08
CA SER A 721 16.10 21.11 -11.95
C SER A 721 16.51 20.41 -10.67
N THR A 722 17.57 20.90 -10.01
CA THR A 722 18.24 20.17 -8.93
C THR A 722 18.24 20.95 -7.61
N ARG A 723 18.34 20.20 -6.50
CA ARG A 723 18.53 20.70 -5.13
C ARG A 723 19.75 20.04 -4.50
N LEU A 724 20.27 20.70 -3.48
CA LEU A 724 21.41 20.20 -2.71
C LEU A 724 20.92 19.65 -1.37
N TRP A 725 21.26 18.40 -1.08
CA TRP A 725 20.83 17.66 0.11
C TRP A 725 22.02 17.13 0.91
N ASN A 726 21.75 16.59 2.12
CA ASN A 726 22.73 15.96 2.97
C ASN A 726 23.98 16.83 3.19
N SER A 727 23.79 18.06 3.67
CA SER A 727 24.88 19.02 3.93
C SER A 727 25.76 19.31 2.71
N GLY A 728 25.16 19.29 1.53
CA GLY A 728 25.85 19.58 0.29
C GLY A 728 26.54 18.38 -0.37
N THR A 729 26.27 17.17 0.10
CA THR A 729 26.89 15.97 -0.45
C THR A 729 26.10 15.32 -1.58
N LEU A 730 24.79 15.57 -1.70
CA LEU A 730 23.94 15.05 -2.76
C LEU A 730 23.29 16.19 -3.56
N LEU A 731 23.59 16.25 -4.85
CA LEU A 731 22.88 17.07 -5.83
C LEU A 731 21.88 16.18 -6.57
N GLU A 732 20.59 16.45 -6.40
CA GLU A 732 19.54 15.64 -6.99
C GLU A 732 18.44 16.49 -7.60
N GLY A 733 17.71 15.92 -8.56
CA GLY A 733 16.58 16.62 -9.16
C GLY A 733 15.92 15.89 -10.31
N ASP A 734 14.84 16.50 -10.77
CA ASP A 734 14.11 16.03 -11.93
C ASP A 734 14.80 16.45 -13.22
N VAL A 735 14.69 15.59 -14.23
CA VAL A 735 15.32 15.78 -15.52
C VAL A 735 14.27 15.64 -16.63
N ASP A 736 14.38 16.52 -17.62
CA ASP A 736 13.64 16.43 -18.87
C ASP A 736 14.64 16.26 -20.02
N VAL A 737 14.38 15.30 -20.90
CA VAL A 737 15.13 15.09 -22.12
C VAL A 737 14.25 15.42 -23.32
N THR A 738 14.68 16.40 -24.10
CA THR A 738 14.01 16.84 -25.32
C THR A 738 14.87 16.56 -26.53
N GLY A 739 14.27 16.45 -27.73
CA GLY A 739 14.97 16.18 -28.98
C GLY A 739 14.64 14.83 -29.57
N SER A 740 15.42 14.38 -30.55
CA SER A 740 15.15 13.14 -31.32
C SER A 740 15.38 11.84 -30.53
N CYS A 741 15.94 11.94 -29.31
CA CYS A 741 16.11 10.80 -28.39
C CYS A 741 14.88 10.52 -27.51
N GLY A 742 13.90 11.42 -27.48
CA GLY A 742 12.66 11.32 -26.71
C GLY A 742 11.42 11.10 -27.59
N PRO A 743 10.24 10.97 -26.97
CA PRO A 743 8.99 11.00 -27.71
C PRO A 743 8.86 12.29 -28.52
N PRO A 744 8.33 12.26 -29.76
CA PRO A 744 8.37 13.41 -30.68
C PRO A 744 7.63 14.66 -30.14
N ASP A 745 6.66 14.47 -29.28
CA ASP A 745 5.76 15.55 -28.84
C ASP A 745 5.88 15.93 -27.36
N ARG A 746 6.78 15.29 -26.59
CA ARG A 746 6.96 15.58 -25.17
C ARG A 746 8.37 15.26 -24.68
N ALA A 747 8.78 15.92 -23.58
CA ALA A 747 10.02 15.59 -22.90
C ALA A 747 9.97 14.19 -22.28
N ALA A 748 11.06 13.44 -22.37
CA ALA A 748 11.20 12.20 -21.61
C ALA A 748 11.61 12.55 -20.17
N PRO A 749 10.82 12.19 -19.16
CA PRO A 749 11.16 12.46 -17.77
C PRO A 749 12.26 11.55 -17.28
N GLY A 750 13.00 12.04 -16.30
CA GLY A 750 14.10 11.30 -15.68
C GLY A 750 14.44 11.85 -14.30
N ALA A 751 15.50 11.31 -13.72
CA ALA A 751 16.04 11.76 -12.44
C ALA A 751 17.56 11.84 -12.48
N LEU A 752 18.12 12.80 -11.76
CA LEU A 752 19.54 12.99 -11.54
C LEU A 752 19.85 12.81 -10.06
N ALA A 753 20.86 12.01 -9.75
CA ALA A 753 21.39 11.89 -8.39
C ALA A 753 22.92 11.82 -8.44
N LEU A 754 23.59 12.85 -7.97
CA LEU A 754 25.03 12.99 -8.02
C LEU A 754 25.59 13.26 -6.63
N TRP A 755 26.55 12.45 -6.20
CA TRP A 755 27.23 12.58 -4.92
C TRP A 755 28.50 13.38 -5.07
N ARG A 756 28.69 14.34 -4.15
CA ARG A 756 29.91 15.17 -4.10
C ARG A 756 31.12 14.27 -3.85
N GLN A 757 32.15 14.44 -4.67
CA GLN A 757 33.44 13.79 -4.45
C GLN A 757 34.20 14.58 -3.36
N GLN A 758 34.83 13.87 -2.44
CA GLN A 758 35.65 14.43 -1.37
C GLN A 758 37.02 14.91 -1.91
#